data_a7c85a4de11a813ef4a9ecc4dc6293de
#
_entry.id   a7c85a4de11a813ef4a9ecc4dc6293de
#
_cell.length_a   1.000
_cell.length_b   1.000
_cell.length_c   1.000
_cell.angle_alpha   90.00
_cell.angle_beta   90.00
_cell.angle_gamma   90.00
#
_symmetry.space_group_name_H-M   'P 1'
#
loop_
_entity.id
_entity.type
_entity.pdbx_description
1 polymer ?
#
loop_
_entity_poly.entity_id
_entity_poly.type
_entity_poly.pdbx_seq_one_letter_code
_entity_poly.pdbx_strand_id
1 'polypeptide(L)'
;MNKKNFPIFISLFIVSLFFTVVFYYSYTIVKYNNESFMTVNFYDAELEGNLTSNDIEKIKDINNIEFVGEMSINPESAKYKNDLIAVNYQDNDINKMREHSDLLEGHFAKSDGEIVLSKSLVEKNKLKLGDKIQLDFGHRLIEGKEIDAISTFTDKESYNLSFSKDFEVVGIYEDVYNKYSRVNYALALKNEDDPGKVVLKFNSFEKAYDNKVNLQYEINKKLGRDVPLTFNSNLIDYYGVEYDFPHNILTELGTILSVIGAILLFVFFVKNIFKVWAFRKIKELSVYKSIGTTDFQIYLLLLKEGIFLSVLPILFGHIFGYCLILKLFRHLEIDQGVENLVSSYFSPLLSLAIVTVALLVVVFSILQPAKKVSKIPIIEGIKGNLNFDSFKKKRYRSLWKELKSNNLDSIKSQRYISAIGVIIISVLVIIVAVTKYNRDFSYYDAGCNVIASYYSENRSVPKVFKEIEKEIPNDKSYISKESYIQVDNDLELSKEAISKSLDQKLEYYLKKSHSSQLNGMLIALEDEDFSKLGASKGEFILYNMVQENPNTPVAKANKIPYFNNSKDINLQIGENFQKSIKISKTIDDLGNYDSITLPFYVKIYTDFDTFLQLMDESKDEEFINAPYVLNMNVKDSEMRNVKDYLDNKIRESIMPNEKYDINTKADIEMNRKSDLESLKKVAFAMAFIIFILNVTNGYSSINLSLMSRKKEIGSLYSCGMDVDELKNIYRKEFIEEQIKSFIVAGITTLGVMLVISRIAPNLSLNILIRYYDYKLFFGFSIVVYAINLLIYNFSLKRILDRPTIDLIRTE
;
A
#
# COMPACT_ATOMS: atom_id res chain seq x y z
N MET A 1 17.71 -30.55 -26.34
CA MET A 1 16.47 -30.75 -25.60
C MET A 1 15.48 -31.54 -26.47
N ASN A 2 14.98 -32.65 -25.99
CA ASN A 2 14.09 -33.51 -26.76
C ASN A 2 12.76 -32.74 -26.97
N LYS A 3 12.22 -32.68 -28.20
CA LYS A 3 10.95 -31.97 -28.53
C LYS A 3 9.79 -32.33 -27.59
N LYS A 4 9.85 -33.50 -26.96
CA LYS A 4 8.81 -33.98 -26.01
C LYS A 4 8.83 -33.25 -24.64
N ASN A 5 9.97 -32.70 -24.20
CA ASN A 5 10.19 -32.05 -22.92
C ASN A 5 10.03 -30.51 -22.99
N PHE A 6 9.94 -29.96 -24.20
CA PHE A 6 9.81 -28.50 -24.41
C PHE A 6 8.59 -27.86 -23.72
N PRO A 7 7.38 -28.46 -23.76
CA PRO A 7 6.23 -27.88 -23.04
C PRO A 7 6.43 -27.84 -21.53
N ILE A 8 7.14 -28.81 -20.96
CA ILE A 8 7.45 -28.84 -19.52
C ILE A 8 8.41 -27.73 -19.17
N PHE A 9 9.44 -27.55 -20.00
CA PHE A 9 10.41 -26.48 -19.86
C PHE A 9 9.70 -25.10 -19.84
N ILE A 10 8.86 -24.83 -20.82
CA ILE A 10 8.11 -23.55 -20.89
C ILE A 10 7.22 -23.38 -19.66
N SER A 11 6.49 -24.42 -19.27
CA SER A 11 5.59 -24.32 -18.12
C SER A 11 6.34 -24.04 -16.81
N LEU A 12 7.46 -24.73 -16.56
CA LEU A 12 8.30 -24.50 -15.38
C LEU A 12 8.99 -23.13 -15.42
N PHE A 13 9.45 -22.71 -16.60
CA PHE A 13 10.00 -21.37 -16.80
C PHE A 13 8.99 -20.26 -16.44
N ILE A 14 7.76 -20.33 -16.96
CA ILE A 14 6.73 -19.32 -16.70
C ILE A 14 6.30 -19.34 -15.24
N VAL A 15 6.19 -20.52 -14.62
CA VAL A 15 5.87 -20.65 -13.19
C VAL A 15 6.97 -20.04 -12.34
N SER A 16 8.25 -20.29 -12.62
CA SER A 16 9.37 -19.70 -11.91
C SER A 16 9.47 -18.19 -12.12
N LEU A 17 9.22 -17.72 -13.35
CA LEU A 17 9.15 -16.30 -13.67
C LEU A 17 8.08 -15.61 -12.84
N PHE A 18 6.86 -16.14 -12.81
CA PHE A 18 5.75 -15.58 -12.02
C PHE A 18 6.09 -15.55 -10.53
N PHE A 19 6.66 -16.64 -10.00
CA PHE A 19 7.05 -16.71 -8.60
C PHE A 19 8.10 -15.65 -8.25
N THR A 20 9.11 -15.48 -9.11
CA THR A 20 10.12 -14.43 -8.90
C THR A 20 9.54 -13.03 -8.96
N VAL A 21 8.64 -12.76 -9.92
CA VAL A 21 7.98 -11.46 -10.04
C VAL A 21 7.18 -11.13 -8.78
N VAL A 22 6.38 -12.08 -8.26
CA VAL A 22 5.58 -11.87 -7.04
C VAL A 22 6.47 -11.57 -5.84
N PHE A 23 7.50 -12.39 -5.60
CA PHE A 23 8.34 -12.24 -4.41
C PHE A 23 9.20 -10.98 -4.44
N TYR A 24 9.83 -10.69 -5.58
CA TYR A 24 10.63 -9.46 -5.70
C TYR A 24 9.78 -8.20 -5.69
N TYR A 25 8.58 -8.23 -6.28
CA TYR A 25 7.66 -7.10 -6.18
C TYR A 25 7.29 -6.81 -4.73
N SER A 26 6.84 -7.84 -4.00
CA SER A 26 6.47 -7.70 -2.59
C SER A 26 7.65 -7.23 -1.74
N TYR A 27 8.82 -7.83 -1.91
CA TYR A 27 10.04 -7.46 -1.19
C TYR A 27 10.45 -6.01 -1.44
N THR A 28 10.45 -5.58 -2.70
CA THR A 28 10.84 -4.22 -3.08
C THR A 28 9.89 -3.17 -2.48
N ILE A 29 8.57 -3.41 -2.56
CA ILE A 29 7.58 -2.47 -2.00
C ILE A 29 7.69 -2.39 -0.47
N VAL A 30 7.80 -3.53 0.21
CA VAL A 30 7.93 -3.53 1.68
C VAL A 30 9.21 -2.84 2.10
N LYS A 31 10.32 -3.14 1.43
CA LYS A 31 11.61 -2.53 1.74
C LYS A 31 11.60 -1.03 1.48
N TYR A 32 11.07 -0.60 0.34
CA TYR A 32 10.93 0.82 0.00
C TYR A 32 10.10 1.58 1.04
N ASN A 33 8.91 1.05 1.38
CA ASN A 33 8.05 1.70 2.37
C ASN A 33 8.74 1.82 3.74
N ASN A 34 9.44 0.77 4.18
CA ASN A 34 10.16 0.79 5.45
C ASN A 34 11.32 1.79 5.42
N GLU A 35 12.12 1.80 4.35
CA GLU A 35 13.25 2.73 4.23
C GLU A 35 12.76 4.18 4.13
N SER A 36 11.73 4.46 3.33
CA SER A 36 11.15 5.80 3.24
C SER A 36 10.59 6.28 4.58
N PHE A 37 9.94 5.38 5.33
CA PHE A 37 9.44 5.71 6.66
C PHE A 37 10.58 6.00 7.64
N MET A 38 11.61 5.14 7.68
CA MET A 38 12.76 5.29 8.59
C MET A 38 13.66 6.47 8.20
N THR A 39 13.67 6.88 6.96
CA THR A 39 14.37 8.09 6.50
C THR A 39 13.87 9.34 7.20
N VAL A 40 12.55 9.48 7.33
CA VAL A 40 11.93 10.62 8.02
C VAL A 40 12.00 10.45 9.54
N ASN A 41 11.90 9.20 10.02
CA ASN A 41 11.87 8.86 11.44
C ASN A 41 13.17 8.18 11.89
N PHE A 42 14.32 8.82 11.61
CA PHE A 42 15.64 8.25 11.85
C PHE A 42 16.04 8.18 13.32
N TYR A 43 15.39 8.93 14.21
CA TYR A 43 15.61 8.90 15.66
C TYR A 43 14.36 8.44 16.41
N ASP A 44 14.57 7.84 17.58
CA ASP A 44 13.53 7.19 18.36
C ASP A 44 12.89 8.11 19.40
N ALA A 45 13.68 9.02 19.97
CA ALA A 45 13.21 9.98 20.97
C ALA A 45 14.08 11.23 20.97
N GLU A 46 13.57 12.30 21.58
CA GLU A 46 14.28 13.55 21.79
C GLU A 46 14.34 13.94 23.26
N LEU A 47 15.38 14.64 23.64
CA LEU A 47 15.53 15.24 24.96
C LEU A 47 15.34 16.75 24.87
N GLU A 48 14.46 17.27 25.70
CA GLU A 48 14.17 18.70 25.72
C GLU A 48 15.19 19.46 26.58
N GLY A 49 15.54 20.67 26.15
CA GLY A 49 16.44 21.59 26.88
C GLY A 49 17.87 21.60 26.38
N ASN A 50 18.62 22.60 26.85
CA ASN A 50 20.03 22.78 26.49
C ASN A 50 20.90 21.78 27.26
N LEU A 51 21.42 20.78 26.53
CA LEU A 51 22.35 19.79 27.05
C LEU A 51 23.78 20.18 26.67
N THR A 52 24.70 20.01 27.59
CA THR A 52 26.16 20.23 27.36
C THR A 52 26.77 18.95 26.78
N SER A 53 27.93 19.07 26.11
CA SER A 53 28.68 17.91 25.62
C SER A 53 28.99 16.89 26.75
N ASN A 54 29.21 17.37 28.00
CA ASN A 54 29.37 16.50 29.16
C ASN A 54 28.06 15.79 29.58
N ASP A 55 26.92 16.39 29.36
CA ASP A 55 25.62 15.74 29.61
C ASP A 55 25.37 14.64 28.56
N ILE A 56 25.67 14.88 27.30
CA ILE A 56 25.59 13.92 26.21
C ILE A 56 26.45 12.68 26.49
N GLU A 57 27.72 12.88 26.93
CA GLU A 57 28.61 11.79 27.30
C GLU A 57 28.03 10.91 28.43
N LYS A 58 27.42 11.52 29.45
CA LYS A 58 26.76 10.77 30.53
C LYS A 58 25.58 9.93 30.07
N ILE A 59 24.84 10.42 29.04
CA ILE A 59 23.68 9.72 28.49
C ILE A 59 24.12 8.54 27.64
N LYS A 60 25.21 8.62 26.90
CA LYS A 60 25.80 7.53 26.11
C LYS A 60 26.03 6.25 26.91
N ASP A 61 26.30 6.37 28.20
CA ASP A 61 26.54 5.24 29.11
C ASP A 61 25.26 4.53 29.61
N ILE A 62 24.08 4.98 29.21
CA ILE A 62 22.81 4.38 29.64
C ILE A 62 22.53 3.15 28.80
N ASN A 63 22.17 2.04 29.47
CA ASN A 63 21.83 0.81 28.81
C ASN A 63 20.62 0.99 27.85
N ASN A 64 20.67 0.33 26.71
CA ASN A 64 19.68 0.37 25.64
C ASN A 64 19.74 1.62 24.73
N ILE A 65 20.55 2.61 25.02
CA ILE A 65 20.85 3.70 24.07
C ILE A 65 21.96 3.25 23.14
N GLU A 66 21.73 3.31 21.84
CA GLU A 66 22.68 2.94 20.80
C GLU A 66 23.47 4.16 20.33
N PHE A 67 22.76 5.24 20.02
CA PHE A 67 23.37 6.52 19.63
C PHE A 67 22.69 7.67 20.35
N VAL A 68 23.51 8.66 20.70
CA VAL A 68 23.08 9.98 21.16
C VAL A 68 23.67 10.99 20.21
N GLY A 69 22.83 11.65 19.44
CA GLY A 69 23.25 12.58 18.42
C GLY A 69 22.69 13.97 18.65
N GLU A 70 23.38 14.96 18.11
CA GLU A 70 23.04 16.36 18.23
C GLU A 70 22.88 17.02 16.87
N MET A 71 21.78 17.75 16.68
CA MET A 71 21.49 18.48 15.45
C MET A 71 21.13 19.94 15.77
N SER A 72 21.32 20.83 14.81
CA SER A 72 20.93 22.24 14.99
C SER A 72 19.41 22.34 15.27
N ILE A 73 19.06 23.25 16.18
CA ILE A 73 17.64 23.55 16.47
C ILE A 73 17.01 24.23 15.27
N ASN A 74 17.71 25.23 14.72
CA ASN A 74 17.28 25.96 13.53
C ASN A 74 18.36 25.90 12.46
N PRO A 75 17.99 25.69 11.19
CA PRO A 75 18.93 25.80 10.09
C PRO A 75 19.45 27.23 9.93
N GLU A 76 20.67 27.36 9.45
CA GLU A 76 21.20 28.64 9.04
C GLU A 76 20.87 28.98 7.60
N SER A 77 20.59 30.24 7.35
CA SER A 77 20.28 30.74 6.03
C SER A 77 21.57 31.00 5.23
N ALA A 78 21.66 30.42 4.06
CA ALA A 78 22.77 30.66 3.15
C ALA A 78 22.27 30.90 1.72
N LYS A 79 23.15 31.46 0.87
CA LYS A 79 22.92 31.60 -0.56
C LYS A 79 24.05 30.97 -1.35
N TYR A 80 23.68 30.29 -2.43
CA TYR A 80 24.59 29.92 -3.49
C TYR A 80 24.11 30.53 -4.79
N LYS A 81 24.84 31.52 -5.31
CA LYS A 81 24.36 32.34 -6.45
C LYS A 81 23.00 32.99 -6.11
N ASN A 82 21.94 32.55 -6.79
CA ASN A 82 20.58 33.05 -6.58
C ASN A 82 19.70 32.09 -5.78
N ASP A 83 20.23 30.95 -5.35
CA ASP A 83 19.48 29.93 -4.62
C ASP A 83 19.63 30.12 -3.12
N LEU A 84 18.50 30.12 -2.42
CA LEU A 84 18.45 30.06 -0.96
C LEU A 84 18.66 28.63 -0.50
N ILE A 85 19.43 28.50 0.56
CA ILE A 85 19.77 27.22 1.17
C ILE A 85 19.57 27.33 2.68
N ALA A 86 18.84 26.40 3.25
CA ALA A 86 18.77 26.19 4.70
C ALA A 86 19.81 25.12 5.07
N VAL A 87 20.85 25.48 5.78
CA VAL A 87 21.93 24.60 6.18
C VAL A 87 21.64 24.04 7.57
N ASN A 88 21.37 22.73 7.65
CA ASN A 88 21.23 22.01 8.90
C ASN A 88 22.59 21.44 9.32
N TYR A 89 22.93 21.60 10.58
CA TYR A 89 24.13 21.02 11.15
C TYR A 89 23.78 19.79 11.97
N GLN A 90 24.56 18.74 11.79
CA GLN A 90 24.38 17.48 12.51
C GLN A 90 25.73 16.83 12.84
N ASP A 91 25.79 16.12 13.95
CA ASP A 91 27.00 15.43 14.36
C ASP A 91 27.23 14.08 13.68
N ASN A 92 28.33 13.43 13.98
CA ASN A 92 28.63 12.12 13.38
C ASN A 92 27.73 10.98 13.89
N ASP A 93 27.12 11.11 15.06
CA ASP A 93 26.22 10.10 15.58
C ASP A 93 24.86 10.19 14.87
N ILE A 94 24.38 11.40 14.53
CA ILE A 94 23.25 11.59 13.62
C ILE A 94 23.53 10.98 12.24
N ASN A 95 24.75 11.18 11.72
CA ASN A 95 25.13 10.59 10.43
C ASN A 95 24.99 9.05 10.45
N LYS A 96 25.34 8.39 11.58
CA LYS A 96 25.16 6.95 11.76
C LYS A 96 23.69 6.55 11.89
N MET A 97 22.87 7.33 12.61
CA MET A 97 21.43 7.10 12.71
C MET A 97 20.76 7.18 11.33
N ARG A 98 21.27 8.02 10.42
CA ARG A 98 20.81 8.20 9.05
C ARG A 98 21.47 7.26 8.04
N GLU A 99 22.08 6.16 8.45
CA GLU A 99 22.80 5.24 7.58
C GLU A 99 21.93 4.61 6.48
N HIS A 100 20.62 4.56 6.69
CA HIS A 100 19.61 4.10 5.71
C HIS A 100 18.86 5.26 5.02
N SER A 101 19.45 6.44 4.99
CA SER A 101 18.83 7.68 4.58
C SER A 101 18.91 7.93 3.09
N ASP A 102 18.37 9.04 2.70
CA ASP A 102 18.22 9.73 1.43
C ASP A 102 19.55 10.04 0.73
N LEU A 103 20.69 9.61 1.24
CA LEU A 103 21.98 9.83 0.62
C LEU A 103 22.07 9.03 -0.68
N LEU A 104 22.09 9.75 -1.80
CA LEU A 104 22.12 9.17 -3.14
C LEU A 104 23.54 8.84 -3.61
N GLU A 105 24.46 9.75 -3.34
CA GLU A 105 25.86 9.63 -3.74
C GLU A 105 26.78 10.24 -2.69
N GLY A 106 27.99 9.69 -2.54
CA GLY A 106 29.03 10.22 -1.64
C GLY A 106 28.88 9.77 -0.20
N HIS A 107 29.13 10.68 0.76
CA HIS A 107 29.00 10.43 2.20
C HIS A 107 28.56 11.69 2.94
N PHE A 108 28.08 11.54 4.18
CA PHE A 108 27.79 12.68 5.05
C PHE A 108 29.05 13.45 5.43
N ALA A 109 28.89 14.74 5.72
CA ALA A 109 29.99 15.60 6.16
C ALA A 109 30.66 15.03 7.42
N LYS A 110 32.01 14.91 7.38
CA LYS A 110 32.85 14.40 8.46
C LYS A 110 33.78 15.43 9.04
N SER A 111 33.98 16.54 8.32
CA SER A 111 34.84 17.65 8.72
C SER A 111 34.16 18.99 8.45
N ASP A 112 34.61 20.01 9.19
CA ASP A 112 34.18 21.39 8.99
C ASP A 112 34.68 21.89 7.62
N GLY A 113 33.82 22.12 6.69
CA GLY A 113 34.18 22.45 5.30
C GLY A 113 33.67 21.44 4.28
N GLU A 114 33.07 20.35 4.74
CA GLU A 114 32.34 19.40 3.92
C GLU A 114 30.83 19.70 3.98
N ILE A 115 30.14 19.51 2.87
CA ILE A 115 28.68 19.71 2.78
C ILE A 115 28.01 18.66 1.91
N VAL A 116 26.82 18.27 2.32
CA VAL A 116 25.90 17.42 1.54
C VAL A 116 24.77 18.28 1.01
N LEU A 117 24.53 18.23 -0.28
CA LEU A 117 23.55 19.08 -0.96
C LEU A 117 22.34 18.29 -1.45
N SER A 118 21.19 18.95 -1.49
CA SER A 118 20.00 18.39 -2.12
C SER A 118 20.21 18.17 -3.62
N LYS A 119 19.67 17.08 -4.15
CA LYS A 119 19.72 16.71 -5.58
C LYS A 119 19.21 17.85 -6.47
N SER A 120 18.14 18.52 -6.07
CA SER A 120 17.55 19.63 -6.80
C SER A 120 18.54 20.78 -7.00
N LEU A 121 19.30 21.13 -5.97
CA LEU A 121 20.32 22.18 -6.02
C LEU A 121 21.50 21.77 -6.92
N VAL A 122 21.94 20.51 -6.79
CA VAL A 122 23.05 19.94 -7.57
C VAL A 122 22.71 19.91 -9.06
N GLU A 123 21.54 19.42 -9.44
CA GLU A 123 21.09 19.35 -10.83
C GLU A 123 20.91 20.74 -11.45
N LYS A 124 20.26 21.66 -10.73
CA LYS A 124 20.03 23.02 -11.18
C LYS A 124 21.34 23.76 -11.46
N ASN A 125 22.34 23.60 -10.59
CA ASN A 125 23.62 24.29 -10.69
C ASN A 125 24.71 23.47 -11.40
N LYS A 126 24.41 22.23 -11.83
CA LYS A 126 25.33 21.29 -12.49
C LYS A 126 26.58 21.00 -11.66
N LEU A 127 26.40 20.89 -10.35
CA LEU A 127 27.46 20.56 -9.38
C LEU A 127 27.80 19.07 -9.42
N LYS A 128 28.96 18.69 -8.94
CA LYS A 128 29.45 17.31 -8.82
C LYS A 128 30.09 17.10 -7.46
N LEU A 129 30.23 15.85 -7.06
CA LEU A 129 31.03 15.48 -5.88
C LEU A 129 32.47 15.94 -6.08
N GLY A 130 33.04 16.53 -5.01
CA GLY A 130 34.36 17.13 -4.99
C GLY A 130 34.43 18.59 -5.46
N ASP A 131 33.33 19.17 -5.94
CA ASP A 131 33.30 20.58 -6.29
C ASP A 131 33.40 21.44 -5.03
N LYS A 132 34.18 22.53 -5.14
CA LYS A 132 34.27 23.54 -4.10
C LYS A 132 33.29 24.67 -4.40
N ILE A 133 32.46 24.96 -3.41
CA ILE A 133 31.45 26.00 -3.49
C ILE A 133 31.61 26.98 -2.34
N GLN A 134 31.36 28.24 -2.59
CA GLN A 134 31.28 29.24 -1.53
C GLN A 134 29.81 29.52 -1.23
N LEU A 135 29.43 29.39 0.03
CA LEU A 135 28.09 29.74 0.52
C LEU A 135 28.17 31.08 1.26
N ASP A 136 27.25 31.95 0.95
CA ASP A 136 27.09 33.26 1.58
C ASP A 136 26.03 33.16 2.67
N PHE A 137 26.51 33.09 3.94
CA PHE A 137 25.64 33.01 5.12
C PHE A 137 25.16 34.41 5.54
N GLY A 138 23.92 34.47 6.00
CA GLY A 138 23.30 35.69 6.40
C GLY A 138 21.86 35.55 6.82
N HIS A 139 21.20 36.70 6.99
CA HIS A 139 19.83 36.78 7.49
C HIS A 139 18.89 37.18 6.35
N ARG A 140 17.81 36.43 6.26
CA ARG A 140 16.68 36.77 5.41
C ARG A 140 15.83 37.80 6.15
N LEU A 141 15.49 38.89 5.50
CA LEU A 141 14.75 39.99 6.10
C LEU A 141 13.56 40.39 5.23
N ILE A 142 12.41 40.61 5.87
CA ILE A 142 11.27 41.29 5.24
C ILE A 142 10.91 42.51 6.09
N GLU A 143 10.83 43.68 5.46
CA GLU A 143 10.55 44.94 6.16
C GLU A 143 11.48 45.18 7.38
N GLY A 144 12.69 44.66 7.30
CA GLY A 144 13.70 44.75 8.36
C GLY A 144 13.58 43.78 9.53
N LYS A 145 12.60 42.85 9.48
CA LYS A 145 12.49 41.76 10.44
C LYS A 145 13.13 40.50 9.88
N GLU A 146 13.84 39.77 10.73
CA GLU A 146 14.46 38.51 10.39
C GLU A 146 13.43 37.41 10.27
N ILE A 147 13.64 36.51 9.29
CA ILE A 147 12.79 35.34 9.05
C ILE A 147 13.62 34.07 9.05
N ASP A 148 12.99 32.95 9.39
CA ASP A 148 13.64 31.66 9.48
C ASP A 148 14.17 31.18 8.12
N ALA A 149 15.28 30.46 8.16
CA ALA A 149 15.94 29.91 6.97
C ALA A 149 15.00 29.00 6.14
N ILE A 150 14.08 28.28 6.80
CA ILE A 150 13.12 27.34 6.18
C ILE A 150 11.84 28.00 5.68
N SER A 151 11.60 29.27 6.02
CA SER A 151 10.42 30.01 5.58
C SER A 151 10.31 30.05 4.06
N THR A 152 9.10 29.90 3.54
CA THR A 152 8.84 29.97 2.09
C THR A 152 9.40 31.25 1.49
N PHE A 153 10.11 31.14 0.37
CA PHE A 153 10.69 32.28 -0.31
C PHE A 153 9.62 33.25 -0.84
N THR A 154 9.83 34.54 -0.63
CA THR A 154 8.99 35.61 -1.18
C THR A 154 9.84 36.64 -1.94
N ASP A 155 9.29 37.23 -3.00
CA ASP A 155 10.00 38.28 -3.80
C ASP A 155 10.23 39.60 -3.02
N LYS A 156 9.65 39.74 -1.82
CA LYS A 156 9.81 40.91 -0.94
C LYS A 156 11.01 40.83 -0.01
N GLU A 157 11.74 39.73 -0.05
CA GLU A 157 12.86 39.50 0.85
C GLU A 157 14.08 40.28 0.44
N SER A 158 14.77 40.82 1.45
CA SER A 158 16.15 41.25 1.36
C SER A 158 17.06 40.27 2.08
N TYR A 159 18.27 40.14 1.64
CA TYR A 159 19.26 39.26 2.25
C TYR A 159 20.43 40.09 2.80
N ASN A 160 20.66 39.96 4.09
CA ASN A 160 21.80 40.65 4.73
C ASN A 160 22.94 39.65 4.92
N LEU A 161 24.00 39.80 4.13
CA LEU A 161 25.19 38.95 4.18
C LEU A 161 25.93 39.15 5.50
N SER A 162 26.23 38.04 6.21
CA SER A 162 27.05 38.06 7.42
C SER A 162 28.51 37.66 7.15
N PHE A 163 28.68 36.48 6.52
CA PHE A 163 30.00 35.93 6.16
C PHE A 163 29.88 34.96 5.00
N SER A 164 31.01 34.63 4.38
CA SER A 164 31.06 33.56 3.35
C SER A 164 32.00 32.45 3.83
N LYS A 165 31.64 31.21 3.50
CA LYS A 165 32.41 30.02 3.85
C LYS A 165 32.49 29.06 2.65
N ASP A 166 33.71 28.53 2.46
CA ASP A 166 33.96 27.55 1.40
C ASP A 166 33.65 26.13 1.89
N PHE A 167 33.00 25.34 1.03
CA PHE A 167 32.67 23.94 1.29
C PHE A 167 33.07 23.08 0.10
N GLU A 168 33.42 21.84 0.38
CA GLU A 168 33.55 20.77 -0.59
C GLU A 168 32.28 19.93 -0.59
N VAL A 169 31.68 19.69 -1.76
CA VAL A 169 30.48 18.87 -1.91
C VAL A 169 30.87 17.41 -1.80
N VAL A 170 30.58 16.77 -0.68
CA VAL A 170 30.95 15.37 -0.40
C VAL A 170 29.81 14.38 -0.53
N GLY A 171 28.58 14.85 -0.62
CA GLY A 171 27.41 14.01 -0.77
C GLY A 171 26.24 14.70 -1.45
N ILE A 172 25.37 13.91 -1.99
CA ILE A 172 24.10 14.33 -2.61
C ILE A 172 22.99 13.53 -1.98
N TYR A 173 21.92 14.18 -1.53
CA TYR A 173 20.77 13.51 -0.93
C TYR A 173 19.45 13.91 -1.57
N GLU A 174 18.44 13.07 -1.46
CA GLU A 174 17.07 13.36 -1.91
C GLU A 174 16.35 14.19 -0.85
N ASP A 175 15.94 15.39 -1.20
CA ASP A 175 15.23 16.27 -0.28
C ASP A 175 13.71 16.08 -0.43
N VAL A 176 13.11 15.45 0.55
CA VAL A 176 11.66 15.16 0.58
C VAL A 176 10.82 16.43 0.85
N TYR A 177 11.42 17.44 1.51
CA TYR A 177 10.69 18.63 1.98
C TYR A 177 10.66 19.82 1.00
N ASN A 178 11.51 19.82 -0.02
CA ASN A 178 11.75 20.97 -0.88
C ASN A 178 10.61 21.33 -1.86
N LYS A 179 9.61 20.47 -1.99
CA LYS A 179 8.57 20.60 -3.04
C LYS A 179 7.72 21.86 -2.94
N TYR A 180 7.69 22.53 -1.78
CA TYR A 180 6.78 23.64 -1.50
C TYR A 180 7.46 24.94 -1.04
N SER A 181 8.68 24.89 -0.46
CA SER A 181 9.30 26.07 0.17
C SER A 181 10.13 26.95 -0.74
N ARG A 182 10.55 26.47 -1.91
CA ARG A 182 11.57 27.10 -2.80
C ARG A 182 12.92 27.35 -2.12
N VAL A 183 13.15 26.79 -0.96
CA VAL A 183 14.41 26.80 -0.25
C VAL A 183 15.04 25.43 -0.39
N ASN A 184 16.29 25.37 -0.82
CA ASN A 184 17.04 24.13 -0.87
C ASN A 184 17.59 23.83 0.52
N TYR A 185 17.81 22.56 0.82
CA TYR A 185 18.40 22.16 2.09
C TYR A 185 19.81 21.62 1.86
N ALA A 186 20.64 21.78 2.87
CA ALA A 186 21.98 21.22 2.92
C ALA A 186 22.28 20.69 4.32
N LEU A 187 23.21 19.73 4.42
CA LEU A 187 23.65 19.13 5.69
C LEU A 187 25.15 19.35 5.83
N ALA A 188 25.57 19.92 6.97
CA ALA A 188 26.97 20.15 7.33
C ALA A 188 27.28 19.57 8.70
N LEU A 189 28.56 19.45 9.03
CA LEU A 189 28.98 18.99 10.34
C LEU A 189 28.73 20.08 11.39
N LYS A 190 28.09 19.68 12.51
CA LYS A 190 27.84 20.56 13.66
C LYS A 190 29.12 20.83 14.44
N ASN A 191 29.34 22.09 14.82
CA ASN A 191 30.38 22.45 15.75
C ASN A 191 29.96 22.13 17.20
N GLU A 192 30.89 21.70 18.03
CA GLU A 192 30.64 21.26 19.41
C GLU A 192 30.08 22.40 20.32
N ASP A 193 30.38 23.65 20.01
CA ASP A 193 29.98 24.80 20.82
C ASP A 193 28.58 25.35 20.53
N ASP A 194 27.93 24.91 19.44
CA ASP A 194 26.62 25.41 19.06
C ASP A 194 25.50 24.63 19.79
N PRO A 195 24.48 25.33 20.34
CA PRO A 195 23.37 24.65 20.98
C PRO A 195 22.61 23.77 19.98
N GLY A 196 22.28 22.56 20.39
CA GLY A 196 21.62 21.60 19.54
C GLY A 196 20.44 20.87 20.20
N LYS A 197 19.62 20.30 19.38
CA LYS A 197 18.57 19.36 19.79
C LYS A 197 19.20 17.98 19.92
N VAL A 198 19.08 17.36 21.09
CA VAL A 198 19.62 16.03 21.35
C VAL A 198 18.56 14.97 21.04
N VAL A 199 18.92 14.01 20.21
CA VAL A 199 18.07 12.90 19.83
C VAL A 199 18.73 11.57 20.14
N LEU A 200 17.89 10.57 20.39
CA LEU A 200 18.29 9.24 20.83
C LEU A 200 17.88 8.18 19.83
N LYS A 201 18.75 7.21 19.64
CA LYS A 201 18.45 5.94 18.99
C LYS A 201 18.63 4.80 19.97
N PHE A 202 17.66 3.90 20.06
CA PHE A 202 17.72 2.77 20.98
C PHE A 202 18.11 1.47 20.26
N ASN A 203 18.72 0.54 20.98
CA ASN A 203 18.93 -0.82 20.49
C ASN A 203 17.61 -1.56 20.16
N SER A 204 16.53 -1.20 20.85
CA SER A 204 15.16 -1.65 20.55
C SER A 204 14.20 -0.57 21.03
N PHE A 205 13.44 -0.01 20.08
CA PHE A 205 12.41 1.00 20.35
C PHE A 205 11.34 0.47 21.31
N GLU A 206 10.83 -0.75 21.05
CA GLU A 206 9.77 -1.35 21.86
C GLU A 206 10.20 -1.52 23.32
N LYS A 207 11.42 -2.04 23.57
CA LYS A 207 11.93 -2.19 24.93
C LYS A 207 12.18 -0.87 25.63
N ALA A 208 12.62 0.14 24.88
CA ALA A 208 12.83 1.48 25.43
C ALA A 208 11.49 2.11 25.82
N TYR A 209 10.49 1.97 24.96
CA TYR A 209 9.15 2.50 25.23
C TYR A 209 8.46 1.80 26.40
N ASP A 210 8.52 0.45 26.46
CA ASP A 210 8.00 -0.31 27.59
C ASP A 210 8.64 0.09 28.94
N ASN A 211 9.89 0.51 28.90
CA ASN A 211 10.65 0.91 30.09
C ASN A 211 10.79 2.45 30.22
N LYS A 212 9.95 3.23 29.53
CA LYS A 212 10.08 4.69 29.41
C LYS A 212 10.19 5.43 30.74
N VAL A 213 9.44 5.00 31.74
CA VAL A 213 9.46 5.61 33.09
C VAL A 213 10.82 5.43 33.78
N ASN A 214 11.38 4.22 33.72
CA ASN A 214 12.70 3.95 34.29
C ASN A 214 13.81 4.65 33.49
N LEU A 215 13.69 4.68 32.17
CA LEU A 215 14.64 5.36 31.29
C LEU A 215 14.66 6.87 31.57
N GLN A 216 13.50 7.50 31.71
CA GLN A 216 13.36 8.91 32.12
C GLN A 216 14.04 9.15 33.48
N TYR A 217 13.80 8.25 34.45
CA TYR A 217 14.41 8.35 35.77
C TYR A 217 15.94 8.22 35.71
N GLU A 218 16.47 7.28 34.92
CA GLU A 218 17.92 7.09 34.74
C GLU A 218 18.59 8.31 34.10
N ILE A 219 17.97 8.90 33.08
CA ILE A 219 18.43 10.13 32.41
C ILE A 219 18.49 11.26 33.43
N ASN A 220 17.40 11.53 34.14
CA ASN A 220 17.31 12.59 35.11
C ASN A 220 18.33 12.43 36.24
N LYS A 221 18.53 11.20 36.72
CA LYS A 221 19.54 10.88 37.75
C LYS A 221 20.97 11.12 37.26
N LYS A 222 21.30 10.76 36.03
CA LYS A 222 22.62 10.97 35.42
C LYS A 222 22.92 12.46 35.19
N LEU A 223 21.90 13.23 34.80
CA LEU A 223 22.01 14.65 34.52
C LEU A 223 21.89 15.52 35.78
N GLY A 224 21.32 14.99 36.87
CA GLY A 224 21.08 15.73 38.10
C GLY A 224 19.98 16.79 38.00
N ARG A 225 19.17 16.77 36.95
CA ARG A 225 18.06 17.67 36.69
C ARG A 225 16.98 16.94 35.90
N ASP A 226 15.79 17.51 35.90
CA ASP A 226 14.67 17.00 35.09
C ASP A 226 14.83 17.45 33.65
N VAL A 227 14.84 16.46 32.72
CA VAL A 227 14.97 16.68 31.28
C VAL A 227 13.92 15.77 30.63
N PRO A 228 12.85 16.33 30.05
CA PRO A 228 11.80 15.54 29.44
C PRO A 228 12.33 14.70 28.28
N LEU A 229 11.87 13.45 28.24
CA LEU A 229 12.14 12.50 27.15
C LEU A 229 10.85 12.31 26.36
N THR A 230 10.85 12.75 25.11
CA THR A 230 9.70 12.66 24.21
C THR A 230 9.99 11.63 23.12
N PHE A 231 9.18 10.55 23.07
CA PHE A 231 9.31 9.53 22.04
C PHE A 231 8.67 9.97 20.72
N ASN A 232 9.25 9.54 19.61
CA ASN A 232 8.73 9.81 18.28
C ASN A 232 7.36 9.13 18.10
N SER A 233 6.31 9.94 17.99
CA SER A 233 4.93 9.48 17.88
C SER A 233 4.68 8.60 16.66
N ASN A 234 5.35 8.89 15.53
CA ASN A 234 5.24 8.08 14.32
C ASN A 234 5.78 6.65 14.52
N LEU A 235 6.83 6.50 15.33
CA LEU A 235 7.40 5.20 15.66
C LEU A 235 6.54 4.46 16.69
N ILE A 236 5.89 5.17 17.62
CA ILE A 236 4.89 4.57 18.53
C ILE A 236 3.80 3.88 17.73
N ASP A 237 3.24 4.59 16.74
CA ASP A 237 2.21 4.05 15.84
C ASP A 237 2.75 2.93 14.94
N TYR A 238 3.93 3.10 14.39
CA TYR A 238 4.56 2.13 13.49
C TYR A 238 4.83 0.79 14.19
N TYR A 239 5.40 0.82 15.39
CA TYR A 239 5.65 -0.37 16.20
C TYR A 239 4.42 -0.85 16.96
N GLY A 240 3.38 -0.02 17.05
CA GLY A 240 2.12 -0.35 17.71
C GLY A 240 2.26 -0.67 19.20
N VAL A 241 3.23 -0.04 19.88
CA VAL A 241 3.58 -0.34 21.28
C VAL A 241 2.51 0.08 22.29
N GLU A 242 1.55 0.90 21.88
CA GLU A 242 0.40 1.30 22.70
C GLU A 242 -0.83 0.40 22.48
N TYR A 243 -0.79 -0.52 21.54
CA TYR A 243 -1.92 -1.40 21.23
C TYR A 243 -1.76 -2.77 21.90
N ASP A 244 -2.82 -3.29 22.50
CA ASP A 244 -2.88 -4.67 23.04
C ASP A 244 -2.59 -5.72 21.95
N PHE A 245 -2.68 -5.35 20.68
CA PHE A 245 -2.33 -6.15 19.51
C PHE A 245 -1.50 -5.31 18.55
N PRO A 246 -0.20 -5.58 18.39
CA PRO A 246 0.64 -4.84 17.47
C PRO A 246 0.03 -4.82 16.08
N HIS A 247 -0.16 -3.62 15.52
CA HIS A 247 -0.74 -3.44 14.18
C HIS A 247 0.05 -4.21 13.10
N ASN A 248 1.33 -4.42 13.36
CA ASN A 248 2.26 -5.18 12.52
C ASN A 248 1.97 -6.67 12.46
N ILE A 249 1.42 -7.29 13.52
CA ILE A 249 1.12 -8.74 13.49
C ILE A 249 0.06 -9.09 12.45
N LEU A 250 -0.96 -8.25 12.25
CA LEU A 250 -1.98 -8.49 11.23
C LEU A 250 -1.43 -8.33 9.81
N THR A 251 -0.56 -7.33 9.60
CA THR A 251 0.12 -7.13 8.31
C THR A 251 1.15 -8.21 8.04
N GLU A 252 1.91 -8.63 9.06
CA GLU A 252 2.86 -9.74 8.96
C GLU A 252 2.16 -11.07 8.71
N LEU A 253 1.10 -11.39 9.45
CA LEU A 253 0.28 -12.59 9.20
C LEU A 253 -0.34 -12.56 7.81
N GLY A 254 -0.83 -11.41 7.34
CA GLY A 254 -1.32 -11.23 5.97
C GLY A 254 -0.25 -11.51 4.93
N THR A 255 0.95 -11.02 5.15
CA THR A 255 2.12 -11.25 4.28
C THR A 255 2.53 -12.72 4.29
N ILE A 256 2.64 -13.34 5.46
CA ILE A 256 2.97 -14.78 5.62
C ILE A 256 1.90 -15.65 4.92
N LEU A 257 0.62 -15.36 5.12
CA LEU A 257 -0.47 -16.09 4.47
C LEU A 257 -0.45 -15.92 2.95
N SER A 258 -0.11 -14.74 2.44
CA SER A 258 0.03 -14.49 1.00
C SER A 258 1.19 -15.29 0.40
N VAL A 259 2.33 -15.34 1.08
CA VAL A 259 3.49 -16.14 0.70
C VAL A 259 3.16 -17.65 0.69
N ILE A 260 2.52 -18.15 1.74
CA ILE A 260 2.07 -19.55 1.82
C ILE A 260 1.07 -19.84 0.68
N GLY A 261 0.13 -18.94 0.43
CA GLY A 261 -0.82 -19.04 -0.68
C GLY A 261 -0.13 -19.13 -2.04
N ALA A 262 0.86 -18.28 -2.30
CA ALA A 262 1.66 -18.31 -3.51
C ALA A 262 2.44 -19.63 -3.67
N ILE A 263 3.05 -20.13 -2.58
CA ILE A 263 3.74 -21.44 -2.58
C ILE A 263 2.77 -22.58 -2.89
N LEU A 264 1.60 -22.61 -2.27
CA LEU A 264 0.59 -23.65 -2.51
C LEU A 264 0.10 -23.64 -3.96
N LEU A 265 -0.12 -22.46 -4.53
CA LEU A 265 -0.45 -22.31 -5.96
C LEU A 265 0.68 -22.84 -6.85
N PHE A 266 1.91 -22.51 -6.50
CA PHE A 266 3.09 -23.01 -7.23
C PHE A 266 3.17 -24.55 -7.19
N VAL A 267 3.00 -25.15 -6.00
CA VAL A 267 2.92 -26.62 -5.83
C VAL A 267 1.85 -27.20 -6.74
N PHE A 268 0.67 -26.59 -6.76
CA PHE A 268 -0.45 -27.08 -7.57
C PHE A 268 -0.14 -27.08 -9.07
N PHE A 269 0.40 -25.99 -9.61
CA PHE A 269 0.75 -25.88 -11.02
C PHE A 269 1.86 -26.88 -11.40
N VAL A 270 2.93 -26.93 -10.60
CA VAL A 270 4.08 -27.80 -10.86
C VAL A 270 3.68 -29.29 -10.76
N LYS A 271 2.88 -29.64 -9.75
CA LYS A 271 2.35 -31.01 -9.61
C LYS A 271 1.58 -31.46 -10.85
N ASN A 272 0.80 -30.56 -11.44
CA ASN A 272 0.04 -30.87 -12.63
C ASN A 272 0.92 -31.07 -13.86
N ILE A 273 1.95 -30.27 -14.02
CA ILE A 273 2.97 -30.41 -15.07
C ILE A 273 3.65 -31.78 -14.96
N PHE A 274 4.11 -32.14 -13.76
CA PHE A 274 4.77 -33.42 -13.53
C PHE A 274 3.84 -34.62 -13.61
N LYS A 275 2.56 -34.47 -13.28
CA LYS A 275 1.56 -35.50 -13.55
C LYS A 275 1.51 -35.84 -15.04
N VAL A 276 1.39 -34.84 -15.90
CA VAL A 276 1.36 -35.03 -17.36
C VAL A 276 2.65 -35.66 -17.88
N TRP A 277 3.80 -35.21 -17.37
CA TRP A 277 5.11 -35.74 -17.73
C TRP A 277 5.29 -37.21 -17.33
N ALA A 278 4.98 -37.56 -16.08
CA ALA A 278 5.12 -38.91 -15.57
C ALA A 278 4.22 -39.91 -16.33
N PHE A 279 3.01 -39.50 -16.67
CA PHE A 279 2.09 -40.33 -17.45
C PHE A 279 2.59 -40.59 -18.86
N ARG A 280 3.28 -39.66 -19.53
CA ARG A 280 3.88 -39.87 -20.85
C ARG A 280 4.98 -40.91 -20.83
N LYS A 281 5.61 -41.17 -19.69
CA LYS A 281 6.71 -42.13 -19.50
C LYS A 281 6.24 -43.52 -19.10
N ILE A 282 4.95 -43.73 -18.90
CA ILE A 282 4.43 -45.00 -18.36
C ILE A 282 4.87 -46.20 -19.21
N LYS A 283 4.79 -46.13 -20.54
CA LYS A 283 5.21 -47.22 -21.40
C LYS A 283 6.70 -47.57 -21.22
N GLU A 284 7.57 -46.58 -21.26
CA GLU A 284 9.01 -46.72 -21.08
C GLU A 284 9.34 -47.34 -19.71
N LEU A 285 8.71 -46.84 -18.66
CA LEU A 285 8.90 -47.34 -17.30
C LEU A 285 8.36 -48.74 -17.08
N SER A 286 7.28 -49.12 -17.78
CA SER A 286 6.75 -50.48 -17.75
C SER A 286 7.65 -51.48 -18.44
N VAL A 287 8.40 -51.06 -19.47
CA VAL A 287 9.46 -51.88 -20.08
C VAL A 287 10.61 -52.11 -19.10
N TYR A 288 11.08 -51.06 -18.38
CA TYR A 288 12.08 -51.24 -17.33
C TYR A 288 11.59 -52.18 -16.22
N LYS A 289 10.32 -52.11 -15.86
CA LYS A 289 9.69 -53.00 -14.88
C LYS A 289 9.67 -54.46 -15.36
N SER A 290 9.46 -54.69 -16.65
CA SER A 290 9.47 -56.05 -17.23
C SER A 290 10.84 -56.71 -17.23
N ILE A 291 11.92 -55.89 -17.15
CA ILE A 291 13.32 -56.31 -17.08
C ILE A 291 13.79 -56.49 -15.61
N GLY A 292 12.88 -56.25 -14.63
CA GLY A 292 13.14 -56.47 -13.20
C GLY A 292 13.37 -55.25 -12.34
N THR A 293 13.15 -54.04 -12.85
CA THR A 293 13.28 -52.79 -12.06
C THR A 293 12.17 -52.74 -11.00
N THR A 294 12.53 -52.44 -9.74
CA THR A 294 11.57 -52.32 -8.64
C THR A 294 10.79 -51.02 -8.71
N ASP A 295 9.61 -50.98 -8.06
CA ASP A 295 8.79 -49.78 -7.93
C ASP A 295 9.56 -48.60 -7.32
N PHE A 296 10.43 -48.86 -6.37
CA PHE A 296 11.26 -47.86 -5.72
C PHE A 296 12.34 -47.29 -6.65
N GLN A 297 12.96 -48.13 -7.47
CA GLN A 297 13.96 -47.67 -8.47
C GLN A 297 13.31 -46.79 -9.54
N ILE A 298 12.10 -47.13 -9.99
CA ILE A 298 11.32 -46.29 -10.93
C ILE A 298 10.95 -44.98 -10.30
N TYR A 299 10.51 -45.00 -9.03
CA TYR A 299 10.20 -43.80 -8.28
C TYR A 299 11.42 -42.86 -8.17
N LEU A 300 12.60 -43.37 -7.80
CA LEU A 300 13.86 -42.61 -7.74
C LEU A 300 14.31 -42.10 -9.12
N LEU A 301 14.14 -42.88 -10.17
CA LEU A 301 14.45 -42.48 -11.53
C LEU A 301 13.63 -41.28 -11.96
N LEU A 302 12.30 -41.30 -11.70
CA LEU A 302 11.42 -40.19 -11.98
C LEU A 302 11.78 -38.94 -11.17
N LEU A 303 12.14 -39.09 -9.89
CA LEU A 303 12.58 -37.97 -9.07
C LEU A 303 13.85 -37.31 -9.62
N LYS A 304 14.89 -38.10 -9.88
CA LYS A 304 16.17 -37.60 -10.43
C LYS A 304 15.96 -36.87 -11.75
N GLU A 305 15.24 -37.49 -12.66
CA GLU A 305 15.00 -36.93 -14.00
C GLU A 305 14.11 -35.66 -13.93
N GLY A 306 13.11 -35.67 -13.08
CA GLY A 306 12.25 -34.51 -12.88
C GLY A 306 12.96 -33.31 -12.27
N ILE A 307 13.83 -33.53 -11.28
CA ILE A 307 14.67 -32.48 -10.70
C ILE A 307 15.63 -31.94 -11.76
N PHE A 308 16.33 -32.82 -12.50
CA PHE A 308 17.26 -32.42 -13.55
C PHE A 308 16.59 -31.56 -14.64
N LEU A 309 15.38 -31.94 -15.07
CA LEU A 309 14.60 -31.18 -16.04
C LEU A 309 14.15 -29.80 -15.51
N SER A 310 14.10 -29.60 -14.18
CA SER A 310 13.57 -28.39 -13.58
C SER A 310 14.62 -27.31 -13.34
N VAL A 311 15.91 -27.69 -13.18
CA VAL A 311 16.96 -26.73 -12.79
C VAL A 311 17.08 -25.59 -13.80
N LEU A 312 17.26 -25.91 -15.08
CA LEU A 312 17.44 -24.89 -16.12
C LEU A 312 16.23 -23.97 -16.29
N PRO A 313 14.98 -24.46 -16.42
CA PRO A 313 13.84 -23.58 -16.57
C PRO A 313 13.59 -22.71 -15.32
N ILE A 314 13.89 -23.20 -14.10
CA ILE A 314 13.78 -22.41 -12.88
C ILE A 314 14.80 -21.28 -12.86
N LEU A 315 16.07 -21.56 -13.19
CA LEU A 315 17.11 -20.53 -13.23
C LEU A 315 16.81 -19.46 -14.30
N PHE A 316 16.44 -19.87 -15.51
CA PHE A 316 16.05 -18.93 -16.56
C PHE A 316 14.79 -18.13 -16.17
N GLY A 317 13.79 -18.81 -15.61
CA GLY A 317 12.57 -18.13 -15.14
C GLY A 317 12.85 -17.09 -14.06
N HIS A 318 13.78 -17.40 -13.14
CA HIS A 318 14.23 -16.46 -12.12
C HIS A 318 14.93 -15.24 -12.73
N ILE A 319 15.92 -15.43 -13.59
CA ILE A 319 16.67 -14.35 -14.25
C ILE A 319 15.72 -13.44 -15.04
N PHE A 320 14.90 -14.05 -15.92
CA PHE A 320 13.95 -13.27 -16.72
C PHE A 320 12.86 -12.60 -15.88
N GLY A 321 12.43 -13.25 -14.79
CA GLY A 321 11.48 -12.67 -13.83
C GLY A 321 12.04 -11.42 -13.15
N TYR A 322 13.32 -11.48 -12.74
CA TYR A 322 13.99 -10.30 -12.17
C TYR A 322 14.14 -9.17 -13.20
N CYS A 323 14.56 -9.48 -14.42
CA CYS A 323 14.63 -8.49 -15.51
C CYS A 323 13.25 -7.86 -15.81
N LEU A 324 12.18 -8.65 -15.73
CA LEU A 324 10.82 -8.17 -15.94
C LEU A 324 10.38 -7.19 -14.83
N ILE A 325 10.74 -7.49 -13.59
CA ILE A 325 10.47 -6.60 -12.46
C ILE A 325 11.19 -5.26 -12.64
N LEU A 326 12.47 -5.28 -12.94
CA LEU A 326 13.23 -4.05 -13.22
C LEU A 326 12.56 -3.20 -14.31
N LYS A 327 12.08 -3.84 -15.38
CA LYS A 327 11.40 -3.15 -16.48
C LYS A 327 10.01 -2.65 -16.04
N LEU A 328 9.30 -3.42 -15.23
CA LEU A 328 7.98 -3.05 -14.72
C LEU A 328 8.07 -1.79 -13.87
N PHE A 329 9.01 -1.72 -12.95
CA PHE A 329 9.20 -0.56 -12.09
C PHE A 329 9.61 0.70 -12.86
N ARG A 330 10.41 0.58 -13.93
CA ARG A 330 10.74 1.71 -14.82
C ARG A 330 9.51 2.30 -15.54
N HIS A 331 8.47 1.51 -15.78
CA HIS A 331 7.26 1.95 -16.47
C HIS A 331 6.11 2.35 -15.53
N LEU A 332 6.24 2.00 -14.27
CA LEU A 332 5.39 2.56 -13.25
C LEU A 332 6.05 3.90 -12.94
N GLU A 333 5.53 5.00 -13.39
CA GLU A 333 5.90 6.35 -12.97
C GLU A 333 5.64 6.55 -11.45
N ILE A 334 6.16 5.63 -10.66
CA ILE A 334 6.29 5.74 -9.24
C ILE A 334 7.44 6.72 -9.06
N ASP A 335 7.19 7.80 -8.37
CA ASP A 335 8.08 8.94 -8.14
C ASP A 335 9.55 8.71 -8.55
N GLN A 336 10.14 9.65 -9.29
CA GLN A 336 11.45 9.50 -9.96
C GLN A 336 12.61 8.99 -9.06
N GLY A 337 12.42 8.95 -7.72
CA GLY A 337 13.33 8.33 -6.75
C GLY A 337 13.38 6.79 -6.80
N VAL A 338 12.28 6.13 -7.15
CA VAL A 338 12.16 4.66 -7.09
C VAL A 338 12.92 3.94 -8.22
N GLU A 339 13.16 4.60 -9.35
CA GLU A 339 13.88 3.99 -10.48
C GLU A 339 15.30 3.51 -10.13
N ASN A 340 15.99 4.26 -9.29
CA ASN A 340 17.36 3.90 -8.85
C ASN A 340 17.36 2.91 -7.69
N LEU A 341 16.31 2.87 -6.89
CA LEU A 341 16.21 2.02 -5.71
C LEU A 341 15.99 0.55 -6.07
N VAL A 342 15.24 0.24 -7.13
CA VAL A 342 14.94 -1.16 -7.50
C VAL A 342 16.17 -1.95 -7.89
N SER A 343 17.15 -1.33 -8.56
CA SER A 343 18.42 -1.98 -8.85
C SER A 343 19.28 -2.17 -7.60
N SER A 344 19.15 -1.30 -6.60
CA SER A 344 19.84 -1.38 -5.31
C SER A 344 19.26 -2.44 -4.37
N TYR A 345 17.99 -2.85 -4.57
CA TYR A 345 17.33 -3.88 -3.75
C TYR A 345 17.58 -5.31 -4.23
N PHE A 346 18.53 -5.54 -5.12
CA PHE A 346 18.94 -6.90 -5.44
C PHE A 346 19.50 -7.59 -4.18
N SER A 347 18.86 -8.68 -3.77
CA SER A 347 19.31 -9.52 -2.67
C SER A 347 19.74 -10.90 -3.18
N PRO A 348 21.05 -11.22 -3.13
CA PRO A 348 21.52 -12.57 -3.48
C PRO A 348 20.89 -13.64 -2.58
N LEU A 349 20.67 -13.33 -1.31
CA LEU A 349 20.05 -14.25 -0.35
C LEU A 349 18.59 -14.53 -0.71
N LEU A 350 17.82 -13.49 -1.06
CA LEU A 350 16.43 -13.64 -1.53
C LEU A 350 16.40 -14.45 -2.84
N SER A 351 17.29 -14.17 -3.80
CA SER A 351 17.39 -14.93 -5.05
C SER A 351 17.66 -16.40 -4.79
N LEU A 352 18.62 -16.71 -3.89
CA LEU A 352 18.94 -18.07 -3.49
C LEU A 352 17.74 -18.74 -2.79
N ALA A 353 17.04 -18.02 -1.91
CA ALA A 353 15.85 -18.52 -1.23
C ALA A 353 14.73 -18.85 -2.23
N ILE A 354 14.45 -17.96 -3.18
CA ILE A 354 13.42 -18.16 -4.23
C ILE A 354 13.73 -19.41 -5.05
N VAL A 355 14.96 -19.54 -5.53
CA VAL A 355 15.37 -20.70 -6.34
C VAL A 355 15.32 -22.00 -5.52
N THR A 356 15.76 -21.96 -4.27
CA THR A 356 15.73 -23.12 -3.36
C THR A 356 14.29 -23.56 -3.07
N VAL A 357 13.40 -22.62 -2.73
CA VAL A 357 11.98 -22.92 -2.51
C VAL A 357 11.33 -23.46 -3.78
N ALA A 358 11.63 -22.88 -4.95
CA ALA A 358 11.13 -23.38 -6.22
C ALA A 358 11.57 -24.84 -6.49
N LEU A 359 12.83 -25.18 -6.20
CA LEU A 359 13.33 -26.56 -6.33
C LEU A 359 12.69 -27.51 -5.31
N LEU A 360 12.51 -27.08 -4.05
CA LEU A 360 11.79 -27.86 -3.04
C LEU A 360 10.34 -28.14 -3.47
N VAL A 361 9.66 -27.14 -3.98
CA VAL A 361 8.29 -27.31 -4.52
C VAL A 361 8.27 -28.31 -5.65
N VAL A 362 9.25 -28.30 -6.54
CA VAL A 362 9.37 -29.32 -7.59
C VAL A 362 9.49 -30.71 -7.00
N VAL A 363 10.38 -30.90 -6.00
CA VAL A 363 10.54 -32.20 -5.33
C VAL A 363 9.22 -32.67 -4.76
N PHE A 364 8.53 -31.83 -3.96
CA PHE A 364 7.22 -32.20 -3.37
C PHE A 364 6.15 -32.47 -4.44
N SER A 365 6.18 -31.73 -5.53
CA SER A 365 5.22 -31.86 -6.63
C SER A 365 5.39 -33.17 -7.42
N ILE A 366 6.61 -33.70 -7.52
CA ILE A 366 6.93 -34.94 -8.24
C ILE A 366 6.56 -36.17 -7.39
N LEU A 367 6.66 -36.12 -6.07
CA LEU A 367 6.48 -37.27 -5.18
C LEU A 367 5.19 -38.05 -5.46
N GLN A 368 4.08 -37.37 -5.55
CA GLN A 368 2.78 -38.02 -5.74
C GLN A 368 2.59 -38.61 -7.16
N PRO A 369 2.89 -37.90 -8.26
CA PRO A 369 2.86 -38.47 -9.61
C PRO A 369 3.84 -39.65 -9.76
N ALA A 370 5.07 -39.54 -9.27
CA ALA A 370 6.07 -40.59 -9.34
C ALA A 370 5.61 -41.86 -8.60
N LYS A 371 5.06 -41.72 -7.38
CA LYS A 371 4.48 -42.82 -6.60
C LYS A 371 3.31 -43.50 -7.28
N LYS A 372 2.46 -42.73 -8.00
CA LYS A 372 1.33 -43.30 -8.74
C LYS A 372 1.83 -44.10 -9.95
N VAL A 373 2.76 -43.54 -10.72
CA VAL A 373 3.28 -44.18 -11.92
C VAL A 373 4.14 -45.41 -11.60
N SER A 374 4.96 -45.38 -10.56
CA SER A 374 5.78 -46.52 -10.14
C SER A 374 4.96 -47.76 -9.77
N LYS A 375 3.73 -47.58 -9.26
CA LYS A 375 2.84 -48.67 -8.85
C LYS A 375 1.99 -49.28 -9.96
N ILE A 376 2.12 -48.80 -11.21
CA ILE A 376 1.31 -49.31 -12.33
C ILE A 376 1.73 -50.76 -12.65
N PRO A 377 0.78 -51.69 -12.81
CA PRO A 377 1.09 -53.06 -13.27
C PRO A 377 1.73 -53.05 -14.68
N ILE A 378 2.68 -53.97 -14.91
CA ILE A 378 3.45 -54.04 -16.16
C ILE A 378 2.51 -54.14 -17.39
N ILE A 379 1.51 -54.99 -17.29
CA ILE A 379 0.57 -55.27 -18.40
C ILE A 379 -0.29 -54.03 -18.74
N GLU A 380 -0.73 -53.31 -17.71
CA GLU A 380 -1.52 -52.08 -17.90
C GLU A 380 -0.67 -50.93 -18.47
N GLY A 381 0.56 -50.83 -18.00
CA GLY A 381 1.50 -49.82 -18.46
C GLY A 381 1.95 -50.03 -19.93
N ILE A 382 2.22 -51.27 -20.36
CA ILE A 382 2.54 -51.62 -21.72
C ILE A 382 1.33 -51.41 -22.63
N LYS A 383 0.12 -51.81 -22.19
CA LYS A 383 -1.13 -51.57 -22.90
C LYS A 383 -1.54 -50.12 -22.98
N GLY A 384 -0.83 -49.19 -22.29
CA GLY A 384 -1.12 -47.77 -22.26
C GLY A 384 -2.47 -47.46 -21.66
N ASN A 385 -3.03 -48.31 -20.81
CA ASN A 385 -4.25 -48.05 -20.08
C ASN A 385 -3.94 -47.07 -18.95
N LEU A 386 -4.42 -45.85 -19.10
CA LEU A 386 -4.20 -44.76 -18.13
C LEU A 386 -5.33 -44.65 -17.08
N ASN A 387 -6.31 -45.57 -17.11
CA ASN A 387 -7.43 -45.61 -16.15
C ASN A 387 -7.05 -46.37 -14.91
N PHE A 388 -6.85 -45.66 -13.79
CA PHE A 388 -6.34 -46.15 -12.53
C PHE A 388 -7.40 -46.51 -11.50
N ASP A 389 -8.66 -46.21 -11.78
CA ASP A 389 -9.75 -46.53 -10.84
C ASP A 389 -10.41 -47.85 -11.18
N SER A 390 -10.45 -48.72 -10.16
CA SER A 390 -11.26 -49.93 -10.19
C SER A 390 -12.69 -49.54 -10.61
N PHE A 391 -13.11 -50.02 -11.74
CA PHE A 391 -14.44 -49.82 -12.31
C PHE A 391 -15.51 -50.17 -11.28
N LYS A 392 -16.08 -49.18 -10.61
CA LYS A 392 -17.41 -49.31 -10.00
C LYS A 392 -18.39 -49.30 -11.17
N LYS A 393 -18.73 -50.51 -11.66
CA LYS A 393 -19.73 -50.69 -12.71
C LYS A 393 -21.10 -50.19 -12.26
N LYS A 394 -21.35 -48.89 -12.43
CA LYS A 394 -22.67 -48.32 -12.36
C LYS A 394 -23.22 -48.28 -13.79
N ARG A 395 -24.24 -49.09 -14.05
CA ARG A 395 -24.99 -48.98 -15.32
C ARG A 395 -25.74 -47.66 -15.35
N TYR A 396 -25.49 -46.88 -16.36
CA TYR A 396 -26.20 -45.63 -16.62
C TYR A 396 -27.16 -45.76 -17.79
N ARG A 397 -28.31 -45.10 -17.73
CA ARG A 397 -29.33 -45.09 -18.80
C ARG A 397 -28.89 -44.36 -20.07
N SER A 398 -27.79 -43.61 -20.07
CA SER A 398 -27.29 -42.90 -21.25
C SER A 398 -25.80 -43.15 -21.43
N LEU A 399 -25.37 -43.37 -22.65
CA LEU A 399 -23.98 -43.55 -23.06
C LEU A 399 -23.11 -42.41 -22.58
N TRP A 400 -23.60 -41.19 -22.64
CA TRP A 400 -22.89 -39.97 -22.18
C TRP A 400 -22.58 -40.01 -20.67
N LYS A 401 -23.52 -40.44 -19.80
CA LYS A 401 -23.31 -40.55 -18.39
C LYS A 401 -22.30 -41.66 -18.04
N GLU A 402 -22.29 -42.71 -18.82
CA GLU A 402 -21.36 -43.82 -18.65
C GLU A 402 -19.93 -43.44 -19.02
N LEU A 403 -19.75 -42.80 -20.18
CA LEU A 403 -18.47 -42.28 -20.65
C LEU A 403 -17.86 -41.28 -19.64
N LYS A 404 -18.70 -40.38 -19.11
CA LYS A 404 -18.29 -39.40 -18.11
C LYS A 404 -17.88 -40.08 -16.80
N SER A 405 -18.60 -41.11 -16.36
CA SER A 405 -18.26 -41.80 -15.10
C SER A 405 -16.91 -42.53 -15.14
N ASN A 406 -16.50 -42.99 -16.30
CA ASN A 406 -15.26 -43.73 -16.52
C ASN A 406 -14.01 -42.84 -16.54
N ASN A 407 -14.16 -41.53 -16.67
CA ASN A 407 -13.08 -40.57 -16.86
C ASN A 407 -13.08 -39.44 -15.84
N LEU A 408 -13.75 -39.59 -14.69
CA LEU A 408 -14.01 -38.56 -13.71
C LEU A 408 -12.72 -37.83 -13.21
N ASP A 409 -11.61 -38.52 -13.00
CA ASP A 409 -10.40 -37.94 -12.43
C ASP A 409 -9.65 -37.02 -13.41
N SER A 410 -9.61 -37.39 -14.67
CA SER A 410 -9.04 -36.58 -15.73
C SER A 410 -9.84 -35.29 -15.96
N ILE A 411 -11.16 -35.43 -15.96
CA ILE A 411 -12.13 -34.35 -16.14
C ILE A 411 -12.10 -33.39 -14.95
N LYS A 412 -12.06 -33.90 -13.71
CA LYS A 412 -11.97 -33.09 -12.50
C LYS A 412 -10.66 -32.28 -12.45
N SER A 413 -9.54 -32.90 -12.85
CA SER A 413 -8.24 -32.21 -12.91
C SER A 413 -8.30 -30.97 -13.81
N GLN A 414 -8.95 -31.09 -14.95
CA GLN A 414 -9.11 -29.98 -15.88
C GLN A 414 -10.01 -28.87 -15.34
N ARG A 415 -11.12 -29.21 -14.66
CA ARG A 415 -12.00 -28.27 -13.96
C ARG A 415 -11.22 -27.42 -12.95
N TYR A 416 -10.42 -28.06 -12.11
CA TYR A 416 -9.65 -27.35 -11.07
C TYR A 416 -8.59 -26.44 -11.65
N ILE A 417 -7.92 -26.81 -12.72
CA ILE A 417 -6.93 -25.96 -13.38
C ILE A 417 -7.55 -24.69 -13.91
N SER A 418 -8.67 -24.82 -14.61
CA SER A 418 -9.39 -23.66 -15.14
C SER A 418 -9.94 -22.78 -14.01
N ALA A 419 -10.49 -23.38 -12.94
CA ALA A 419 -11.02 -22.66 -11.79
C ALA A 419 -9.94 -21.83 -11.09
N ILE A 420 -8.77 -22.40 -10.83
CA ILE A 420 -7.67 -21.72 -10.12
C ILE A 420 -7.19 -20.49 -10.87
N GLY A 421 -7.03 -20.57 -12.20
CA GLY A 421 -6.65 -19.41 -13.00
C GLY A 421 -7.64 -18.25 -12.84
N VAL A 422 -8.94 -18.55 -12.86
CA VAL A 422 -9.99 -17.53 -12.67
C VAL A 422 -10.03 -17.01 -11.23
N ILE A 423 -9.80 -17.86 -10.23
CA ILE A 423 -9.76 -17.46 -8.81
C ILE A 423 -8.60 -16.47 -8.57
N ILE A 424 -7.41 -16.73 -9.10
CA ILE A 424 -6.26 -15.83 -8.92
C ILE A 424 -6.54 -14.46 -9.54
N ILE A 425 -7.11 -14.45 -10.75
CA ILE A 425 -7.53 -13.20 -11.41
C ILE A 425 -8.56 -12.48 -10.55
N SER A 426 -9.51 -13.21 -9.98
CA SER A 426 -10.50 -12.63 -9.09
C SER A 426 -9.90 -11.99 -7.84
N VAL A 427 -8.88 -12.60 -7.24
CA VAL A 427 -8.15 -12.02 -6.10
C VAL A 427 -7.48 -10.70 -6.50
N LEU A 428 -6.86 -10.62 -7.68
CA LEU A 428 -6.31 -9.36 -8.20
C LEU A 428 -7.40 -8.29 -8.39
N VAL A 429 -8.58 -8.67 -8.87
CA VAL A 429 -9.73 -7.75 -8.99
C VAL A 429 -10.20 -7.28 -7.61
N ILE A 430 -10.17 -8.14 -6.59
CA ILE A 430 -10.49 -7.74 -5.21
C ILE A 430 -9.48 -6.72 -4.69
N ILE A 431 -8.19 -6.91 -4.93
CA ILE A 431 -7.15 -5.95 -4.53
C ILE A 431 -7.42 -4.58 -5.17
N VAL A 432 -7.69 -4.54 -6.47
CA VAL A 432 -8.05 -3.30 -7.18
C VAL A 432 -9.33 -2.69 -6.61
N ALA A 433 -10.32 -3.50 -6.24
CA ALA A 433 -11.56 -3.04 -5.62
C ALA A 433 -11.35 -2.39 -4.25
N VAL A 434 -10.49 -2.99 -3.41
CA VAL A 434 -10.11 -2.44 -2.10
C VAL A 434 -9.38 -1.11 -2.25
N THR A 435 -8.41 -1.03 -3.16
CA THR A 435 -7.69 0.22 -3.43
C THR A 435 -8.62 1.32 -3.95
N LYS A 436 -9.56 0.96 -4.82
CA LYS A 436 -10.58 1.88 -5.30
C LYS A 436 -11.50 2.36 -4.17
N TYR A 437 -11.91 1.46 -3.29
CA TYR A 437 -12.68 1.83 -2.10
C TYR A 437 -11.92 2.79 -1.20
N ASN A 438 -10.66 2.47 -0.86
CA ASN A 438 -9.82 3.33 -0.03
C ASN A 438 -9.60 4.71 -0.68
N ARG A 439 -9.54 4.77 -2.00
CA ARG A 439 -9.51 6.03 -2.75
C ARG A 439 -10.79 6.83 -2.59
N ASP A 440 -11.94 6.17 -2.76
CA ASP A 440 -13.25 6.83 -2.65
C ASP A 440 -13.60 7.17 -1.19
N PHE A 441 -12.88 6.60 -0.23
CA PHE A 441 -12.93 6.95 1.19
C PHE A 441 -12.06 8.19 1.44
N SER A 442 -12.49 9.30 0.88
CA SER A 442 -11.76 10.56 0.97
C SER A 442 -12.51 11.56 1.84
N TYR A 443 -11.76 12.21 2.70
CA TYR A 443 -12.25 13.32 3.54
C TYR A 443 -12.68 14.57 2.74
N TYR A 444 -12.41 14.59 1.41
CA TYR A 444 -12.61 15.78 0.58
C TYR A 444 -13.98 15.94 -0.05
N ASP A 445 -14.95 15.11 0.30
CA ASP A 445 -16.33 15.27 -0.20
C ASP A 445 -17.18 16.29 0.60
N ALA A 446 -16.52 17.22 1.27
CA ALA A 446 -17.13 18.20 2.17
C ALA A 446 -17.70 19.45 1.47
N GLY A 447 -18.18 19.32 0.26
CA GLY A 447 -18.92 20.41 -0.41
C GLY A 447 -18.09 21.54 -1.02
N CYS A 448 -16.77 21.62 -0.76
CA CYS A 448 -15.82 22.53 -1.40
C CYS A 448 -14.73 21.75 -2.12
N ASN A 449 -14.35 22.20 -3.31
CA ASN A 449 -13.36 21.52 -4.13
C ASN A 449 -12.00 22.22 -4.18
N VAL A 450 -11.90 23.39 -3.57
CA VAL A 450 -10.65 24.15 -3.35
C VAL A 450 -10.64 24.63 -1.92
N ILE A 451 -9.59 24.32 -1.18
CA ILE A 451 -9.38 24.69 0.23
C ILE A 451 -8.00 25.31 0.34
N ALA A 452 -7.94 26.56 0.78
CA ALA A 452 -6.68 27.23 1.08
C ALA A 452 -6.60 27.53 2.58
N SER A 453 -5.63 26.94 3.27
CA SER A 453 -5.36 27.17 4.67
C SER A 453 -4.24 28.19 4.84
N TYR A 454 -4.43 29.19 5.67
CA TYR A 454 -3.49 30.26 5.94
C TYR A 454 -3.20 30.35 7.43
N TYR A 455 -1.99 30.08 7.82
CA TYR A 455 -1.53 30.08 9.22
C TYR A 455 -0.90 31.41 9.54
N SER A 456 -1.51 32.16 10.44
CA SER A 456 -1.09 33.49 10.84
C SER A 456 -1.45 33.76 12.29
N GLU A 457 -0.56 34.36 13.03
CA GLU A 457 -0.82 34.90 14.35
C GLU A 457 -1.74 36.13 14.33
N ASN A 458 -1.99 36.68 13.14
CA ASN A 458 -2.88 37.82 12.97
C ASN A 458 -4.32 37.48 13.35
N ARG A 459 -4.94 38.38 14.08
CA ARG A 459 -6.32 38.26 14.58
C ARG A 459 -7.40 38.65 13.57
N SER A 460 -7.02 38.96 12.36
CA SER A 460 -7.93 39.37 11.29
C SER A 460 -7.83 38.42 10.11
N VAL A 461 -8.95 38.22 9.45
CA VAL A 461 -9.01 37.46 8.19
C VAL A 461 -8.01 38.02 7.21
N PRO A 462 -7.18 37.16 6.57
CA PRO A 462 -6.22 37.60 5.57
C PRO A 462 -6.90 38.39 4.46
N LYS A 463 -6.42 39.61 4.20
CA LYS A 463 -6.99 40.49 3.16
C LYS A 463 -7.02 39.80 1.79
N VAL A 464 -6.00 39.00 1.51
CA VAL A 464 -5.89 38.24 0.27
C VAL A 464 -7.08 37.28 0.08
N PHE A 465 -7.59 36.67 1.14
CA PHE A 465 -8.75 35.79 1.04
C PHE A 465 -10.02 36.54 0.63
N LYS A 466 -10.22 37.74 1.19
CA LYS A 466 -11.36 38.59 0.84
C LYS A 466 -11.26 39.16 -0.59
N GLU A 467 -10.06 39.40 -1.09
CA GLU A 467 -9.84 39.81 -2.48
C GLU A 467 -10.13 38.64 -3.43
N ILE A 468 -9.58 37.46 -3.15
CA ILE A 468 -9.77 36.25 -3.93
C ILE A 468 -11.23 35.85 -4.05
N GLU A 469 -11.95 35.88 -2.92
CA GLU A 469 -13.38 35.55 -2.89
C GLU A 469 -14.21 36.41 -3.81
N LYS A 470 -13.83 37.67 -4.00
CA LYS A 470 -14.51 38.63 -4.93
C LYS A 470 -14.07 38.48 -6.37
N GLU A 471 -12.81 38.10 -6.61
CA GLU A 471 -12.23 38.05 -7.95
C GLU A 471 -12.50 36.75 -8.68
N ILE A 472 -12.64 35.62 -7.96
CA ILE A 472 -12.87 34.31 -8.57
C ILE A 472 -14.35 34.00 -8.67
N PRO A 473 -14.88 33.72 -9.86
CA PRO A 473 -16.23 33.18 -9.99
C PRO A 473 -16.35 31.83 -9.28
N ASN A 474 -17.21 31.78 -8.29
CA ASN A 474 -17.45 30.57 -7.51
C ASN A 474 -18.93 30.37 -7.28
N ASP A 475 -19.35 29.12 -7.14
CA ASP A 475 -20.73 28.75 -6.81
C ASP A 475 -20.99 28.90 -5.30
N LYS A 476 -19.91 28.92 -4.50
CA LYS A 476 -19.94 28.92 -3.06
C LYS A 476 -18.55 29.28 -2.55
N SER A 477 -18.47 30.22 -1.62
CA SER A 477 -17.25 30.46 -0.83
C SER A 477 -17.61 30.89 0.59
N TYR A 478 -16.74 30.60 1.51
CA TYR A 478 -16.75 31.14 2.86
C TYR A 478 -15.38 31.02 3.52
N ILE A 479 -15.14 31.87 4.51
CA ILE A 479 -13.90 31.85 5.28
C ILE A 479 -14.21 31.36 6.69
N SER A 480 -13.43 30.37 7.15
CA SER A 480 -13.52 29.83 8.53
C SER A 480 -12.16 29.97 9.23
N LYS A 481 -12.19 29.85 10.56
CA LYS A 481 -11.00 29.57 11.37
C LYS A 481 -11.30 28.31 12.17
N GLU A 482 -10.45 27.30 12.04
CA GLU A 482 -10.76 25.96 12.50
C GLU A 482 -9.67 25.43 13.42
N SER A 483 -10.06 24.86 14.55
CA SER A 483 -9.12 24.20 15.47
C SER A 483 -9.71 22.95 16.10
N TYR A 484 -8.83 22.04 16.46
CA TYR A 484 -9.18 20.84 17.20
C TYR A 484 -9.50 21.18 18.64
N ILE A 485 -10.51 20.52 19.17
CA ILE A 485 -10.94 20.60 20.57
C ILE A 485 -11.23 19.18 21.07
N GLN A 486 -11.28 19.03 22.38
CA GLN A 486 -11.84 17.85 23.02
C GLN A 486 -13.14 18.23 23.73
N VAL A 487 -14.06 17.28 23.81
CA VAL A 487 -15.38 17.46 24.43
C VAL A 487 -15.58 16.30 25.39
N ASP A 488 -16.08 16.60 26.59
CA ASP A 488 -16.36 15.56 27.59
C ASP A 488 -17.37 14.53 27.05
N ASN A 489 -17.15 13.27 27.35
CA ASN A 489 -17.98 12.15 26.87
C ASN A 489 -19.19 11.87 27.77
N ASP A 490 -19.78 12.93 28.35
CA ASP A 490 -20.98 12.87 29.20
C ASP A 490 -22.27 13.19 28.39
N LEU A 491 -22.13 13.44 27.10
CA LEU A 491 -23.23 13.74 26.18
C LEU A 491 -24.06 12.48 25.91
N GLU A 492 -25.37 12.57 26.15
CA GLU A 492 -26.30 11.47 25.88
C GLU A 492 -26.52 11.25 24.40
N LEU A 493 -26.15 10.06 23.91
CA LEU A 493 -26.35 9.68 22.50
C LEU A 493 -27.85 9.66 22.15
N SER A 494 -28.16 10.00 20.90
CA SER A 494 -29.55 9.95 20.42
C SER A 494 -30.07 8.51 20.39
N LYS A 495 -31.39 8.34 20.50
CA LYS A 495 -32.04 7.03 20.39
C LYS A 495 -31.75 6.37 19.06
N GLU A 496 -31.60 7.14 17.99
CA GLU A 496 -31.28 6.65 16.68
C GLU A 496 -29.82 6.16 16.63
N ALA A 497 -28.87 6.91 17.19
CA ALA A 497 -27.48 6.50 17.31
C ALA A 497 -27.32 5.18 18.08
N ILE A 498 -28.02 5.03 19.20
CA ILE A 498 -28.02 3.79 19.99
C ILE A 498 -28.62 2.63 19.18
N SER A 499 -29.72 2.84 18.47
CA SER A 499 -30.35 1.80 17.64
C SER A 499 -29.43 1.28 16.52
N LYS A 500 -28.43 2.06 16.12
CA LYS A 500 -27.40 1.71 15.12
C LYS A 500 -26.09 1.23 15.73
N SER A 501 -26.10 0.96 17.03
CA SER A 501 -24.93 0.50 17.80
C SER A 501 -23.74 1.47 17.71
N LEU A 502 -24.02 2.77 17.64
CA LEU A 502 -22.98 3.79 17.63
C LEU A 502 -22.27 3.89 18.98
N ASP A 503 -22.95 3.59 20.07
CA ASP A 503 -22.42 3.47 21.42
C ASP A 503 -21.23 2.50 21.48
N GLN A 504 -21.40 1.28 20.97
CA GLN A 504 -20.35 0.28 20.95
C GLN A 504 -19.18 0.68 20.02
N LYS A 505 -19.49 1.28 18.88
CA LYS A 505 -18.48 1.76 17.94
C LYS A 505 -17.66 2.93 18.51
N LEU A 506 -18.34 3.83 19.23
CA LEU A 506 -17.71 4.96 19.90
C LEU A 506 -16.85 4.50 21.06
N GLU A 507 -17.34 3.58 21.90
CA GLU A 507 -16.56 2.97 22.97
C GLU A 507 -15.28 2.32 22.43
N TYR A 508 -15.40 1.55 21.34
CA TYR A 508 -14.25 0.97 20.66
C TYR A 508 -13.27 2.04 20.15
N TYR A 509 -13.78 3.12 19.57
CA TYR A 509 -12.96 4.22 19.06
C TYR A 509 -12.21 4.94 20.20
N LEU A 510 -12.90 5.30 21.28
CA LEU A 510 -12.31 5.95 22.46
C LEU A 510 -11.25 5.06 23.13
N LYS A 511 -11.53 3.76 23.24
CA LYS A 511 -10.59 2.80 23.78
C LYS A 511 -9.35 2.66 22.90
N LYS A 512 -9.52 2.70 21.59
CA LYS A 512 -8.43 2.66 20.62
C LYS A 512 -7.58 3.94 20.62
N SER A 513 -8.18 5.10 20.80
CA SER A 513 -7.49 6.40 20.89
C SER A 513 -6.95 6.70 22.30
N HIS A 514 -7.11 5.80 23.27
CA HIS A 514 -6.75 5.99 24.69
C HIS A 514 -7.30 7.30 25.27
N SER A 515 -8.43 7.78 24.72
CA SER A 515 -9.08 9.01 25.12
C SER A 515 -10.36 8.72 25.91
N SER A 516 -10.57 9.48 26.97
CA SER A 516 -11.85 9.51 27.69
C SER A 516 -12.80 10.58 27.13
N GLN A 517 -12.31 11.42 26.21
CA GLN A 517 -13.02 12.56 25.65
C GLN A 517 -13.28 12.38 24.17
N LEU A 518 -14.34 13.01 23.67
CA LEU A 518 -14.68 13.06 22.26
C LEU A 518 -13.83 14.10 21.55
N ASN A 519 -13.27 13.72 20.41
CA ASN A 519 -12.62 14.67 19.54
C ASN A 519 -13.66 15.59 18.89
N GLY A 520 -13.33 16.84 18.75
CA GLY A 520 -14.19 17.84 18.13
C GLY A 520 -13.41 18.86 17.31
N MET A 521 -14.17 19.70 16.61
CA MET A 521 -13.65 20.86 15.91
C MET A 521 -14.49 22.08 16.31
N LEU A 522 -13.81 23.14 16.69
CA LEU A 522 -14.40 24.46 16.83
C LEU A 522 -14.15 25.24 15.53
N ILE A 523 -15.23 25.72 14.93
CA ILE A 523 -15.22 26.37 13.62
C ILE A 523 -15.82 27.74 13.77
N ALA A 524 -15.03 28.78 13.54
CA ALA A 524 -15.50 30.14 13.49
C ALA A 524 -15.83 30.56 12.06
N LEU A 525 -16.90 31.28 11.87
CA LEU A 525 -17.33 31.86 10.60
C LEU A 525 -17.40 33.40 10.72
N GLU A 526 -17.38 34.10 9.59
CA GLU A 526 -17.66 35.52 9.53
C GLU A 526 -19.09 35.79 10.04
N ASP A 527 -19.32 36.97 10.64
CA ASP A 527 -20.59 37.33 11.27
C ASP A 527 -21.81 37.17 10.33
N GLU A 528 -21.62 37.49 9.03
CA GLU A 528 -22.66 37.31 8.02
C GLU A 528 -23.00 35.85 7.76
N ASP A 529 -22.01 35.02 7.70
CA ASP A 529 -22.17 33.56 7.45
C ASP A 529 -22.68 32.87 8.69
N PHE A 530 -22.18 33.23 9.88
CA PHE A 530 -22.66 32.68 11.12
C PHE A 530 -24.14 33.03 11.36
N SER A 531 -24.56 34.25 11.02
CA SER A 531 -25.97 34.68 11.14
C SER A 531 -26.90 33.88 10.22
N LYS A 532 -26.41 33.42 9.04
CA LYS A 532 -27.18 32.54 8.14
C LYS A 532 -27.48 31.17 8.75
N LEU A 533 -26.68 30.72 9.72
CA LEU A 533 -26.96 29.51 10.51
C LEU A 533 -28.03 29.76 11.58
N GLY A 534 -28.43 31.02 11.76
CA GLY A 534 -29.54 31.42 12.65
C GLY A 534 -29.11 31.60 14.09
N ALA A 535 -27.88 32.04 14.34
CA ALA A 535 -27.39 32.45 15.65
C ALA A 535 -26.80 33.85 15.60
N SER A 536 -26.65 34.45 16.78
CA SER A 536 -26.10 35.78 17.00
C SER A 536 -24.67 35.71 17.50
N LYS A 537 -23.94 36.79 17.35
CA LYS A 537 -22.57 36.91 17.85
C LYS A 537 -22.48 36.56 19.35
N GLY A 538 -21.45 35.81 19.71
CA GLY A 538 -21.28 35.33 21.08
C GLY A 538 -21.96 33.99 21.38
N GLU A 539 -22.65 33.40 20.43
CA GLU A 539 -23.38 32.14 20.60
C GLU A 539 -22.57 30.96 20.02
N PHE A 540 -22.98 29.75 20.47
CA PHE A 540 -22.44 28.50 19.95
C PHE A 540 -23.54 27.64 19.34
N ILE A 541 -23.29 27.11 18.17
CA ILE A 541 -24.17 26.17 17.46
C ILE A 541 -23.51 24.78 17.44
N LEU A 542 -24.28 23.77 17.82
CA LEU A 542 -23.85 22.37 17.65
C LEU A 542 -24.41 21.80 16.36
N TYR A 543 -23.54 21.27 15.52
CA TYR A 543 -23.95 20.41 14.41
C TYR A 543 -24.14 18.99 14.94
N ASN A 544 -25.39 18.56 15.02
CA ASN A 544 -25.79 17.34 15.70
C ASN A 544 -25.97 16.14 14.76
N MET A 545 -25.10 15.99 13.78
CA MET A 545 -25.19 14.85 12.87
C MET A 545 -23.86 14.10 12.86
N VAL A 546 -23.95 12.76 12.87
CA VAL A 546 -22.82 11.86 12.77
C VAL A 546 -23.07 10.82 11.68
N GLN A 547 -22.02 10.25 11.13
CA GLN A 547 -22.16 9.17 10.15
C GLN A 547 -22.71 7.90 10.81
N GLU A 548 -23.78 7.34 10.28
CA GLU A 548 -24.34 6.05 10.73
C GLU A 548 -23.27 4.93 10.73
N ASN A 549 -22.39 4.97 9.75
CA ASN A 549 -21.28 4.04 9.66
C ASN A 549 -19.98 4.82 9.36
N PRO A 550 -19.06 4.92 10.34
CA PRO A 550 -17.81 5.65 10.19
C PRO A 550 -16.91 5.08 9.07
N ASN A 551 -17.18 3.86 8.63
CA ASN A 551 -16.46 3.20 7.54
C ASN A 551 -17.07 3.44 6.15
N THR A 552 -18.03 4.33 6.03
CA THR A 552 -18.62 4.73 4.74
C THR A 552 -17.98 6.05 4.29
N PRO A 553 -17.64 6.21 2.98
CA PRO A 553 -17.19 7.49 2.45
C PRO A 553 -18.16 8.62 2.79
N VAL A 554 -17.64 9.77 3.20
CA VAL A 554 -18.45 10.91 3.69
C VAL A 554 -19.56 11.28 2.72
N ALA A 555 -19.26 11.38 1.42
CA ALA A 555 -20.23 11.72 0.36
C ALA A 555 -21.37 10.70 0.20
N LYS A 556 -21.21 9.49 0.74
CA LYS A 556 -22.18 8.39 0.59
C LYS A 556 -22.73 7.93 1.93
N ALA A 557 -22.31 8.58 3.04
CA ALA A 557 -22.71 8.21 4.38
C ALA A 557 -24.09 8.77 4.69
N ASN A 558 -24.96 7.92 5.22
CA ASN A 558 -26.13 8.39 5.90
C ASN A 558 -25.69 9.08 7.19
N LYS A 559 -26.22 10.27 7.44
CA LYS A 559 -26.02 11.01 8.69
C LYS A 559 -27.24 10.82 9.58
N ILE A 560 -27.00 10.61 10.85
CA ILE A 560 -28.04 10.45 11.87
C ILE A 560 -27.78 11.40 13.02
N PRO A 561 -28.83 11.82 13.80
CA PRO A 561 -28.63 12.65 14.98
C PRO A 561 -27.66 12.02 15.97
N TYR A 562 -26.67 12.80 16.44
CA TYR A 562 -25.62 12.29 17.32
C TYR A 562 -26.06 12.24 18.77
N PHE A 563 -26.52 13.35 19.29
CA PHE A 563 -26.91 13.53 20.70
C PHE A 563 -28.40 13.83 20.86
N ASN A 564 -28.93 13.51 22.06
CA ASN A 564 -30.35 13.67 22.37
C ASN A 564 -30.67 15.11 22.80
N ASN A 565 -29.90 15.65 23.74
CA ASN A 565 -30.04 17.03 24.23
C ASN A 565 -28.68 17.51 24.75
N SER A 566 -28.10 18.48 24.09
CA SER A 566 -26.82 19.07 24.48
C SER A 566 -27.00 20.59 24.66
N LYS A 567 -27.33 21.00 25.86
CA LYS A 567 -27.46 22.43 26.18
C LYS A 567 -26.17 23.05 26.67
N ASP A 568 -25.39 22.31 27.42
CA ASP A 568 -24.10 22.73 27.97
C ASP A 568 -23.06 21.68 27.56
N ILE A 569 -21.93 22.14 27.06
CA ILE A 569 -20.84 21.29 26.61
C ILE A 569 -19.53 21.77 27.25
N ASN A 570 -18.77 20.87 27.83
CA ASN A 570 -17.45 21.19 28.35
C ASN A 570 -16.43 20.99 27.24
N LEU A 571 -15.79 22.09 26.83
CA LEU A 571 -14.70 22.11 25.89
C LEU A 571 -13.38 22.00 26.62
N GLN A 572 -12.47 21.24 26.06
CA GLN A 572 -11.05 21.26 26.42
C GLN A 572 -10.25 21.74 25.22
N ILE A 573 -9.36 22.71 25.43
CA ILE A 573 -8.44 23.24 24.45
C ILE A 573 -7.02 23.00 24.99
N GLY A 574 -6.22 22.22 24.30
CA GLY A 574 -4.96 21.75 24.83
C GLY A 574 -5.10 20.94 26.12
N GLU A 575 -4.03 20.84 26.89
CA GLU A 575 -4.03 20.04 28.12
C GLU A 575 -4.63 20.77 29.34
N ASN A 576 -4.57 22.08 29.35
CA ASN A 576 -4.75 22.88 30.58
C ASN A 576 -5.98 23.78 30.60
N PHE A 577 -6.70 23.94 29.49
CA PHE A 577 -7.82 24.85 29.45
C PHE A 577 -9.14 24.13 29.23
N GLN A 578 -10.07 24.30 30.20
CA GLN A 578 -11.42 23.78 30.09
C GLN A 578 -12.44 24.92 30.27
N LYS A 579 -13.47 24.91 29.44
CA LYS A 579 -14.56 25.89 29.52
C LYS A 579 -15.89 25.24 29.19
N SER A 580 -16.88 25.47 30.06
CA SER A 580 -18.26 25.11 29.76
C SER A 580 -18.88 26.17 28.86
N ILE A 581 -19.44 25.74 27.74
CA ILE A 581 -20.14 26.58 26.77
C ILE A 581 -21.60 26.19 26.69
N LYS A 582 -22.45 27.20 26.48
CA LYS A 582 -23.87 26.97 26.29
C LYS A 582 -24.23 26.94 24.83
N ILE A 583 -24.79 25.83 24.37
CA ILE A 583 -25.27 25.69 23.00
C ILE A 583 -26.59 26.42 22.86
N SER A 584 -26.61 27.46 22.02
CA SER A 584 -27.81 28.27 21.76
C SER A 584 -28.75 27.56 20.77
N LYS A 585 -28.17 26.81 19.83
CA LYS A 585 -28.91 26.14 18.78
C LYS A 585 -28.23 24.83 18.36
N THR A 586 -29.04 23.84 18.07
CA THR A 586 -28.61 22.58 17.44
C THR A 586 -29.13 22.55 16.02
N ILE A 587 -28.28 22.19 15.05
CA ILE A 587 -28.63 22.12 13.63
C ILE A 587 -28.26 20.76 13.05
N ASP A 588 -29.08 20.34 12.10
CA ASP A 588 -28.91 19.02 11.42
C ASP A 588 -28.40 19.21 9.98
N ASP A 589 -28.48 20.40 9.43
CA ASP A 589 -28.01 20.78 8.11
C ASP A 589 -27.16 22.04 8.19
N LEU A 590 -25.96 21.94 7.68
CA LEU A 590 -24.99 23.04 7.58
C LEU A 590 -25.10 23.78 6.24
N GLY A 591 -25.88 23.28 5.31
CA GLY A 591 -25.99 23.86 3.97
C GLY A 591 -24.64 24.04 3.31
N ASN A 592 -24.26 25.30 3.17
CA ASN A 592 -22.99 25.66 2.51
C ASN A 592 -21.75 25.55 3.41
N TYR A 593 -21.86 25.33 4.70
CA TYR A 593 -20.77 25.41 5.69
C TYR A 593 -20.31 24.04 6.17
N ASP A 594 -20.64 22.97 5.46
CA ASP A 594 -20.19 21.62 5.82
C ASP A 594 -18.71 21.48 5.48
N SER A 595 -17.88 21.49 6.51
CA SER A 595 -16.45 21.22 6.43
C SER A 595 -16.18 19.70 6.58
N ILE A 596 -14.92 19.29 6.48
CA ILE A 596 -14.47 17.90 6.60
C ILE A 596 -15.15 17.21 7.78
N THR A 597 -15.84 16.10 7.54
CA THR A 597 -16.47 15.30 8.58
C THR A 597 -15.59 14.11 8.93
N LEU A 598 -14.94 14.18 10.09
CA LEU A 598 -14.23 13.04 10.66
C LEU A 598 -15.23 12.16 11.45
N PRO A 599 -15.03 10.83 11.45
CA PRO A 599 -15.90 9.94 12.24
C PRO A 599 -15.90 10.32 13.72
N PHE A 600 -17.07 10.40 14.33
CA PHE A 600 -17.28 10.73 15.75
C PHE A 600 -16.84 12.12 16.22
N TYR A 601 -16.42 13.01 15.31
CA TYR A 601 -16.07 14.38 15.69
C TYR A 601 -17.31 15.22 16.01
N VAL A 602 -17.21 15.96 17.11
CA VAL A 602 -18.21 16.95 17.52
C VAL A 602 -17.89 18.27 16.85
N LYS A 603 -18.79 18.83 16.05
CA LYS A 603 -18.57 20.12 15.39
C LYS A 603 -19.36 21.22 16.07
N ILE A 604 -18.66 22.25 16.50
CA ILE A 604 -19.23 23.42 17.16
C ILE A 604 -18.87 24.65 16.34
N TYR A 605 -19.88 25.45 16.01
CA TYR A 605 -19.74 26.68 15.24
C TYR A 605 -19.91 27.90 16.11
N THR A 606 -19.13 28.95 15.85
CA THR A 606 -19.18 30.24 16.53
C THR A 606 -18.79 31.37 15.59
N ASP A 607 -18.80 32.62 16.04
CA ASP A 607 -18.24 33.76 15.31
C ASP A 607 -16.72 33.93 15.57
N PHE A 608 -16.05 34.72 14.74
CA PHE A 608 -14.60 34.95 14.87
C PHE A 608 -14.23 35.63 16.20
N ASP A 609 -15.02 36.61 16.68
CA ASP A 609 -14.65 37.31 17.91
C ASP A 609 -14.70 36.38 19.12
N THR A 610 -15.71 35.53 19.19
CA THR A 610 -15.84 34.52 20.24
C THR A 610 -14.70 33.51 20.19
N PHE A 611 -14.30 33.08 18.99
CA PHE A 611 -13.15 32.20 18.80
C PHE A 611 -11.84 32.85 19.29
N LEU A 612 -11.59 34.10 18.89
CA LEU A 612 -10.42 34.87 19.29
C LEU A 612 -10.37 35.09 20.81
N GLN A 613 -11.54 35.29 21.45
CA GLN A 613 -11.62 35.36 22.89
C GLN A 613 -11.18 34.06 23.57
N LEU A 614 -11.60 32.91 23.04
CA LEU A 614 -11.15 31.58 23.50
C LEU A 614 -9.65 31.37 23.31
N MET A 615 -9.08 31.88 22.21
CA MET A 615 -7.63 31.88 22.01
C MET A 615 -6.90 32.63 23.11
N ASP A 616 -7.38 33.84 23.46
CA ASP A 616 -6.74 34.63 24.50
C ASP A 616 -6.86 34.00 25.89
N GLU A 617 -7.97 33.33 26.15
CA GLU A 617 -8.21 32.67 27.43
C GLU A 617 -7.41 31.39 27.57
N SER A 618 -7.30 30.57 26.50
CA SER A 618 -6.62 29.27 26.52
C SER A 618 -5.11 29.38 26.55
N LYS A 619 -4.55 30.35 25.84
CA LYS A 619 -3.09 30.52 25.59
C LYS A 619 -2.41 29.29 25.05
N ASP A 620 -3.18 28.41 24.41
CA ASP A 620 -2.67 27.20 23.79
C ASP A 620 -2.06 27.52 22.42
N GLU A 621 -0.82 27.10 22.19
CA GLU A 621 -0.07 27.46 20.97
C GLU A 621 -0.70 26.87 19.71
N GLU A 622 -1.20 25.65 19.75
CA GLU A 622 -1.85 25.00 18.61
C GLU A 622 -3.15 25.71 18.25
N PHE A 623 -3.93 26.06 19.25
CA PHE A 623 -5.17 26.79 19.08
C PHE A 623 -4.95 28.23 18.58
N ILE A 624 -3.87 28.90 19.05
CA ILE A 624 -3.46 30.23 18.58
C ILE A 624 -3.06 30.18 17.09
N ASN A 625 -2.33 29.17 16.69
CA ASN A 625 -1.86 28.95 15.31
C ASN A 625 -2.91 28.32 14.38
N ALA A 626 -4.14 28.18 14.82
CA ALA A 626 -5.22 27.66 14.00
C ALA A 626 -5.35 28.44 12.67
N PRO A 627 -5.46 27.76 11.52
CA PRO A 627 -5.50 28.42 10.23
C PRO A 627 -6.81 29.15 9.98
N TYR A 628 -6.74 30.23 9.23
CA TYR A 628 -7.87 30.71 8.45
C TYR A 628 -7.99 29.85 7.20
N VAL A 629 -9.20 29.42 6.89
CA VAL A 629 -9.47 28.50 5.78
C VAL A 629 -10.44 29.14 4.81
N LEU A 630 -9.98 29.38 3.59
CA LEU A 630 -10.84 29.76 2.49
C LEU A 630 -11.37 28.50 1.80
N ASN A 631 -12.67 28.30 1.92
CA ASN A 631 -13.40 27.20 1.31
C ASN A 631 -14.11 27.69 0.06
N MET A 632 -13.85 27.07 -1.08
CA MET A 632 -14.45 27.48 -2.35
C MET A 632 -14.97 26.30 -3.15
N ASN A 633 -16.04 26.52 -3.90
CA ASN A 633 -16.55 25.59 -4.89
C ASN A 633 -16.51 26.24 -6.27
N VAL A 634 -15.58 25.79 -7.10
CA VAL A 634 -15.37 26.27 -8.45
C VAL A 634 -15.63 25.17 -9.46
N LYS A 635 -15.79 25.51 -10.74
CA LYS A 635 -15.98 24.49 -11.79
C LYS A 635 -14.76 23.58 -11.88
N ASP A 636 -15.00 22.29 -12.04
CA ASP A 636 -13.93 21.27 -12.10
C ASP A 636 -12.85 21.58 -13.15
N SER A 637 -13.24 22.19 -14.26
CA SER A 637 -12.31 22.60 -15.33
C SER A 637 -11.39 23.77 -14.95
N GLU A 638 -11.73 24.55 -13.95
CA GLU A 638 -11.02 25.76 -13.53
C GLU A 638 -10.16 25.56 -12.28
N MET A 639 -10.33 24.43 -11.56
CA MET A 639 -9.64 24.18 -10.29
C MET A 639 -8.12 24.38 -10.34
N ARG A 640 -7.46 23.93 -11.40
CA ARG A 640 -6.00 24.09 -11.55
C ARG A 640 -5.61 25.56 -11.73
N ASN A 641 -6.31 26.28 -12.60
CA ASN A 641 -6.07 27.70 -12.82
C ASN A 641 -6.33 28.52 -11.55
N VAL A 642 -7.39 28.15 -10.82
CA VAL A 642 -7.71 28.75 -9.53
C VAL A 642 -6.62 28.48 -8.50
N LYS A 643 -6.09 27.26 -8.44
CA LYS A 643 -4.97 26.93 -7.56
C LYS A 643 -3.74 27.78 -7.87
N ASP A 644 -3.34 27.85 -9.14
CA ASP A 644 -2.18 28.65 -9.56
C ASP A 644 -2.39 30.14 -9.26
N TYR A 645 -3.62 30.63 -9.42
CA TYR A 645 -3.98 32.00 -9.09
C TYR A 645 -3.90 32.28 -7.59
N LEU A 646 -4.49 31.38 -6.76
CA LEU A 646 -4.42 31.43 -5.31
C LEU A 646 -2.98 31.44 -4.82
N ASP A 647 -2.18 30.52 -5.34
CA ASP A 647 -0.76 30.38 -4.99
C ASP A 647 0.02 31.68 -5.27
N ASN A 648 -0.18 32.27 -6.45
CA ASN A 648 0.48 33.54 -6.81
C ASN A 648 0.02 34.71 -5.93
N LYS A 649 -1.29 34.86 -5.73
CA LYS A 649 -1.86 35.94 -4.90
C LYS A 649 -1.45 35.85 -3.43
N ILE A 650 -1.49 34.64 -2.85
CA ILE A 650 -1.08 34.44 -1.46
C ILE A 650 0.42 34.71 -1.32
N ARG A 651 1.25 34.27 -2.26
CA ARG A 651 2.70 34.53 -2.26
C ARG A 651 3.04 36.01 -2.32
N GLU A 652 2.28 36.82 -3.04
CA GLU A 652 2.47 38.28 -3.11
C GLU A 652 2.16 38.98 -1.78
N SER A 653 1.32 38.36 -0.94
CA SER A 653 0.78 38.96 0.30
C SER A 653 1.34 38.37 1.58
N ILE A 654 1.86 37.13 1.53
CA ILE A 654 2.30 36.39 2.71
C ILE A 654 3.42 37.09 3.50
N MET A 655 3.32 37.05 4.82
CA MET A 655 4.32 37.54 5.74
C MET A 655 5.30 36.43 6.19
N PRO A 656 6.48 36.76 6.73
CA PRO A 656 7.54 35.79 7.02
C PRO A 656 7.16 34.61 7.90
N ASN A 657 6.38 34.87 8.96
CA ASN A 657 5.98 33.86 9.94
C ASN A 657 4.68 33.14 9.57
N GLU A 658 4.17 33.47 8.38
CA GLU A 658 2.92 32.88 7.92
C GLU A 658 3.19 31.71 6.99
N LYS A 659 2.33 30.71 7.06
CA LYS A 659 2.36 29.52 6.22
C LYS A 659 1.02 29.39 5.50
N TYR A 660 1.02 28.77 4.35
CA TYR A 660 -0.22 28.41 3.68
C TYR A 660 -0.12 27.07 2.98
N ASP A 661 -1.28 26.47 2.78
CA ASP A 661 -1.44 25.25 2.00
C ASP A 661 -2.66 25.38 1.11
N ILE A 662 -2.57 24.91 -0.13
CA ILE A 662 -3.69 24.93 -1.07
C ILE A 662 -3.92 23.52 -1.56
N ASN A 663 -5.06 22.98 -1.17
CA ASN A 663 -5.50 21.66 -1.55
C ASN A 663 -6.67 21.74 -2.51
N THR A 664 -6.58 21.07 -3.64
CA THR A 664 -7.69 20.93 -4.57
C THR A 664 -8.13 19.48 -4.71
N LYS A 665 -9.41 19.29 -4.96
CA LYS A 665 -9.94 17.96 -5.28
C LYS A 665 -9.22 17.34 -6.47
N ALA A 666 -8.82 18.17 -7.45
CA ALA A 666 -8.10 17.71 -8.63
C ALA A 666 -6.70 17.15 -8.30
N ASP A 667 -5.95 17.78 -7.39
CA ASP A 667 -4.61 17.31 -7.00
C ASP A 667 -4.70 15.94 -6.30
N ILE A 668 -5.66 15.82 -5.40
CA ILE A 668 -5.88 14.58 -4.66
C ILE A 668 -6.34 13.47 -5.59
N GLU A 669 -7.27 13.77 -6.51
CA GLU A 669 -7.71 12.82 -7.52
C GLU A 669 -6.58 12.44 -8.48
N MET A 670 -5.70 13.38 -8.85
CA MET A 670 -4.57 13.12 -9.73
C MET A 670 -3.55 12.18 -9.07
N ASN A 671 -3.13 12.47 -7.85
CA ASN A 671 -2.19 11.62 -7.11
C ASN A 671 -2.77 10.19 -6.94
N ARG A 672 -4.02 10.08 -6.53
CA ARG A 672 -4.71 8.81 -6.34
C ARG A 672 -5.00 8.07 -7.63
N LYS A 673 -5.25 8.80 -8.72
CA LYS A 673 -5.42 8.20 -10.05
C LYS A 673 -4.11 7.59 -10.54
N SER A 674 -3.00 8.26 -10.31
CA SER A 674 -1.66 7.74 -10.61
C SER A 674 -1.39 6.44 -9.86
N ASP A 675 -1.63 6.41 -8.56
CA ASP A 675 -1.45 5.21 -7.73
C ASP A 675 -2.33 4.04 -8.18
N LEU A 676 -3.60 4.33 -8.47
CA LEU A 676 -4.54 3.31 -8.95
C LEU A 676 -4.16 2.80 -10.35
N GLU A 677 -3.70 3.68 -11.24
CA GLU A 677 -3.25 3.29 -12.57
C GLU A 677 -1.99 2.45 -12.52
N SER A 678 -1.05 2.78 -11.65
CA SER A 678 0.14 1.99 -11.39
C SER A 678 -0.21 0.60 -10.84
N LEU A 679 -1.08 0.51 -9.87
CA LEU A 679 -1.58 -0.77 -9.35
C LEU A 679 -2.30 -1.59 -10.42
N LYS A 680 -3.13 -0.96 -11.26
CA LYS A 680 -3.79 -1.64 -12.38
C LYS A 680 -2.79 -2.18 -13.40
N LYS A 681 -1.72 -1.43 -13.73
CA LYS A 681 -0.66 -1.88 -14.65
C LYS A 681 0.01 -3.14 -14.09
N VAL A 682 0.36 -3.16 -12.79
CA VAL A 682 0.93 -4.33 -12.12
C VAL A 682 -0.04 -5.50 -12.10
N ALA A 683 -1.28 -5.26 -11.69
CA ALA A 683 -2.31 -6.30 -11.67
C ALA A 683 -2.55 -6.90 -13.08
N PHE A 684 -2.51 -6.07 -14.12
CA PHE A 684 -2.64 -6.51 -15.50
C PHE A 684 -1.45 -7.36 -15.95
N ALA A 685 -0.22 -6.96 -15.61
CA ALA A 685 0.99 -7.74 -15.90
C ALA A 685 0.94 -9.11 -15.20
N MET A 686 0.56 -9.13 -13.93
CA MET A 686 0.36 -10.36 -13.16
C MET A 686 -0.74 -11.24 -13.75
N ALA A 687 -1.89 -10.65 -14.10
CA ALA A 687 -3.00 -11.38 -14.74
C ALA A 687 -2.59 -11.98 -16.08
N PHE A 688 -1.78 -11.27 -16.86
CA PHE A 688 -1.25 -11.78 -18.13
C PHE A 688 -0.33 -13.00 -17.96
N ILE A 689 0.57 -12.97 -16.98
CA ILE A 689 1.43 -14.12 -16.66
C ILE A 689 0.58 -15.32 -16.21
N ILE A 690 -0.42 -15.09 -15.33
CA ILE A 690 -1.36 -16.12 -14.86
C ILE A 690 -2.17 -16.70 -16.03
N PHE A 691 -2.57 -15.83 -16.95
CA PHE A 691 -3.26 -16.24 -18.17
C PHE A 691 -2.40 -17.21 -19.02
N ILE A 692 -1.12 -16.87 -19.27
CA ILE A 692 -0.21 -17.75 -20.00
C ILE A 692 -0.01 -19.08 -19.25
N LEU A 693 0.13 -19.04 -17.91
CA LEU A 693 0.21 -20.23 -17.07
C LEU A 693 -1.03 -21.13 -17.22
N ASN A 694 -2.22 -20.51 -17.18
CA ASN A 694 -3.49 -21.23 -17.31
C ASN A 694 -3.62 -21.89 -18.69
N VAL A 695 -3.28 -21.17 -19.75
CA VAL A 695 -3.26 -21.68 -21.14
C VAL A 695 -2.29 -22.86 -21.28
N THR A 696 -1.08 -22.73 -20.76
CA THR A 696 -0.04 -23.77 -20.88
C THR A 696 -0.40 -25.03 -20.10
N ASN A 697 -0.90 -24.87 -18.88
CA ASN A 697 -1.38 -25.98 -18.05
C ASN A 697 -2.67 -26.60 -18.61
N GLY A 698 -3.57 -25.75 -19.10
CA GLY A 698 -4.80 -26.17 -19.79
C GLY A 698 -4.49 -27.02 -21.00
N TYR A 699 -3.57 -26.56 -21.87
CA TYR A 699 -3.11 -27.33 -23.02
C TYR A 699 -2.58 -28.72 -22.62
N SER A 700 -1.72 -28.77 -21.60
CA SER A 700 -1.11 -30.03 -21.13
C SER A 700 -2.19 -30.97 -20.56
N SER A 701 -3.12 -30.46 -19.77
CA SER A 701 -4.19 -31.25 -19.14
C SER A 701 -5.22 -31.74 -20.15
N ILE A 702 -5.62 -30.89 -21.10
CA ILE A 702 -6.55 -31.23 -22.20
C ILE A 702 -5.96 -32.36 -23.04
N ASN A 703 -4.70 -32.20 -23.47
CA ASN A 703 -4.05 -33.25 -24.28
C ASN A 703 -3.94 -34.57 -23.52
N LEU A 704 -3.58 -34.55 -22.24
CA LEU A 704 -3.53 -35.76 -21.43
C LEU A 704 -4.90 -36.43 -21.32
N SER A 705 -5.94 -35.65 -21.04
CA SER A 705 -7.31 -36.12 -20.92
C SER A 705 -7.80 -36.79 -22.21
N LEU A 706 -7.57 -36.15 -23.35
CA LEU A 706 -7.97 -36.69 -24.65
C LEU A 706 -7.13 -37.90 -25.07
N MET A 707 -5.80 -37.89 -24.78
CA MET A 707 -4.93 -39.04 -25.04
C MET A 707 -5.31 -40.27 -24.20
N SER A 708 -5.74 -40.09 -22.95
CA SER A 708 -6.23 -41.20 -22.11
C SER A 708 -7.51 -41.81 -22.62
N ARG A 709 -8.29 -41.09 -23.42
CA ARG A 709 -9.56 -41.50 -24.01
C ARG A 709 -9.44 -41.95 -25.48
N LYS A 710 -8.20 -42.01 -26.01
CA LYS A 710 -7.95 -42.34 -27.41
C LYS A 710 -8.62 -43.65 -27.86
N LYS A 711 -8.52 -44.73 -27.03
CA LYS A 711 -9.17 -46.00 -27.28
C LYS A 711 -10.69 -45.94 -27.28
N GLU A 712 -11.26 -45.21 -26.32
CA GLU A 712 -12.72 -44.98 -26.21
C GLU A 712 -13.21 -44.29 -27.47
N ILE A 713 -12.54 -43.22 -27.90
CA ILE A 713 -12.87 -42.49 -29.12
C ILE A 713 -12.76 -43.42 -30.34
N GLY A 714 -11.66 -44.19 -30.45
CA GLY A 714 -11.48 -45.12 -31.54
C GLY A 714 -12.52 -46.27 -31.60
N SER A 715 -12.91 -46.78 -30.43
CA SER A 715 -13.97 -47.82 -30.34
C SER A 715 -15.33 -47.28 -30.78
N LEU A 716 -15.70 -46.08 -30.30
CA LEU A 716 -16.97 -45.45 -30.70
C LEU A 716 -17.00 -45.17 -32.21
N TYR A 717 -15.87 -44.70 -32.78
CA TYR A 717 -15.75 -44.49 -34.22
C TYR A 717 -15.83 -45.79 -35.00
N SER A 718 -15.24 -46.90 -34.51
CA SER A 718 -15.31 -48.25 -35.15
C SER A 718 -16.72 -48.85 -35.10
N CYS A 719 -17.54 -48.47 -34.10
CA CYS A 719 -18.95 -48.86 -33.99
C CYS A 719 -19.86 -48.07 -34.94
N GLY A 720 -19.32 -47.18 -35.79
CA GLY A 720 -20.04 -46.43 -36.80
C GLY A 720 -20.54 -45.06 -36.34
N MET A 721 -20.09 -44.55 -35.22
CA MET A 721 -20.42 -43.19 -34.78
C MET A 721 -19.77 -42.15 -35.69
N ASP A 722 -20.52 -41.16 -36.14
CA ASP A 722 -20.03 -40.10 -37.01
C ASP A 722 -19.04 -39.19 -36.28
N VAL A 723 -18.08 -38.65 -37.02
CA VAL A 723 -17.01 -37.77 -36.49
C VAL A 723 -17.61 -36.53 -35.84
N ASP A 724 -18.65 -35.94 -36.40
CA ASP A 724 -19.30 -34.74 -35.90
C ASP A 724 -20.17 -35.05 -34.65
N GLU A 725 -20.74 -36.23 -34.58
CA GLU A 725 -21.44 -36.72 -33.41
C GLU A 725 -20.47 -36.90 -32.21
N LEU A 726 -19.32 -37.52 -32.47
CA LEU A 726 -18.22 -37.62 -31.49
C LEU A 726 -17.75 -36.25 -31.02
N LYS A 727 -17.43 -35.33 -31.92
CA LYS A 727 -17.04 -33.95 -31.57
C LYS A 727 -18.05 -33.29 -30.67
N ASN A 728 -19.34 -33.42 -30.97
CA ASN A 728 -20.43 -32.80 -30.23
C ASN A 728 -20.55 -33.36 -28.81
N ILE A 729 -20.42 -34.69 -28.63
CA ILE A 729 -20.48 -35.31 -27.31
C ILE A 729 -19.32 -34.83 -26.42
N TYR A 730 -18.08 -34.91 -26.92
CA TYR A 730 -16.90 -34.52 -26.16
C TYR A 730 -16.81 -33.01 -25.89
N ARG A 731 -17.23 -32.18 -26.85
CA ARG A 731 -17.32 -30.74 -26.71
C ARG A 731 -18.38 -30.33 -25.67
N LYS A 732 -19.54 -30.98 -25.66
CA LYS A 732 -20.58 -30.72 -24.66
C LYS A 732 -20.13 -31.05 -23.26
N GLU A 733 -19.41 -32.18 -23.09
CA GLU A 733 -18.81 -32.56 -21.83
C GLU A 733 -17.79 -31.53 -21.35
N PHE A 734 -16.92 -31.07 -22.24
CA PHE A 734 -15.93 -30.05 -21.94
C PHE A 734 -16.57 -28.74 -21.48
N ILE A 735 -17.57 -28.23 -22.21
CA ILE A 735 -18.31 -27.00 -21.89
C ILE A 735 -18.99 -27.13 -20.53
N GLU A 736 -19.63 -28.25 -20.23
CA GLU A 736 -20.25 -28.50 -18.91
C GLU A 736 -19.23 -28.39 -17.76
N GLU A 737 -18.04 -28.93 -17.96
CA GLU A 737 -16.98 -28.85 -16.94
C GLU A 737 -16.40 -27.45 -16.82
N GLN A 738 -16.32 -26.66 -17.89
CA GLN A 738 -15.93 -25.24 -17.83
C GLN A 738 -16.97 -24.40 -17.05
N ILE A 739 -18.28 -24.67 -17.28
CA ILE A 739 -19.34 -24.01 -16.49
C ILE A 739 -19.21 -24.34 -14.99
N LYS A 740 -18.96 -25.62 -14.64
CA LYS A 740 -18.73 -26.01 -13.25
C LYS A 740 -17.48 -25.36 -12.67
N SER A 741 -16.43 -25.21 -13.47
CA SER A 741 -15.21 -24.50 -13.10
C SER A 741 -15.50 -23.03 -12.75
N PHE A 742 -16.33 -22.39 -13.57
CA PHE A 742 -16.74 -21.00 -13.34
C PHE A 742 -17.56 -20.85 -12.06
N ILE A 743 -18.48 -21.76 -11.80
CA ILE A 743 -19.27 -21.77 -10.55
C ILE A 743 -18.36 -21.94 -9.34
N VAL A 744 -17.42 -22.89 -9.39
CA VAL A 744 -16.44 -23.09 -8.31
C VAL A 744 -15.62 -21.83 -8.08
N ALA A 745 -15.13 -21.19 -9.13
CA ALA A 745 -14.38 -19.94 -9.02
C ALA A 745 -15.23 -18.83 -8.38
N GLY A 746 -16.48 -18.66 -8.80
CA GLY A 746 -17.40 -17.66 -8.23
C GLY A 746 -17.68 -17.90 -6.74
N ILE A 747 -17.94 -19.15 -6.34
CA ILE A 747 -18.15 -19.49 -4.92
C ILE A 747 -16.89 -19.21 -4.10
N THR A 748 -15.72 -19.58 -4.61
CA THR A 748 -14.45 -19.35 -3.93
C THR A 748 -14.17 -17.85 -3.80
N THR A 749 -14.45 -17.05 -4.83
CA THR A 749 -14.32 -15.58 -4.80
C THR A 749 -15.18 -14.97 -3.71
N LEU A 750 -16.45 -15.38 -3.61
CA LEU A 750 -17.33 -14.94 -2.53
C LEU A 750 -16.83 -15.37 -1.17
N GLY A 751 -16.27 -16.58 -1.07
CA GLY A 751 -15.61 -17.06 0.16
C GLY A 751 -14.43 -16.20 0.57
N VAL A 752 -13.57 -15.81 -0.38
CA VAL A 752 -12.45 -14.89 -0.13
C VAL A 752 -12.95 -13.52 0.34
N MET A 753 -13.96 -12.96 -0.31
CA MET A 753 -14.57 -11.69 0.12
C MET A 753 -15.15 -11.78 1.54
N LEU A 754 -15.80 -12.90 1.89
CA LEU A 754 -16.30 -13.13 3.25
C LEU A 754 -15.17 -13.20 4.28
N VAL A 755 -14.07 -13.85 3.96
CA VAL A 755 -12.89 -13.91 4.84
C VAL A 755 -12.31 -12.51 5.03
N ILE A 756 -12.12 -11.77 3.96
CA ILE A 756 -11.60 -10.38 4.02
C ILE A 756 -12.53 -9.52 4.89
N SER A 757 -13.84 -9.61 4.70
CA SER A 757 -14.80 -8.82 5.48
C SER A 757 -14.85 -9.17 6.98
N ARG A 758 -14.31 -10.33 7.36
CA ARG A 758 -14.17 -10.72 8.77
C ARG A 758 -12.86 -10.25 9.38
N ILE A 759 -11.77 -10.27 8.59
CA ILE A 759 -10.44 -9.84 9.04
C ILE A 759 -10.34 -8.31 9.07
N ALA A 760 -10.94 -7.65 8.09
CA ALA A 760 -10.94 -6.19 7.97
C ALA A 760 -12.38 -5.64 8.14
N PRO A 761 -12.81 -5.28 9.36
CA PRO A 761 -14.17 -4.81 9.64
C PRO A 761 -14.60 -3.61 8.80
N ASN A 762 -13.63 -2.79 8.38
CA ASN A 762 -13.83 -1.63 7.52
C ASN A 762 -14.25 -2.00 6.09
N LEU A 763 -14.00 -3.26 5.67
CA LEU A 763 -14.33 -3.79 4.35
C LEU A 763 -15.50 -4.75 4.42
N SER A 764 -16.71 -4.24 4.67
CA SER A 764 -17.90 -5.09 4.69
C SER A 764 -18.09 -5.82 3.36
N LEU A 765 -18.75 -6.98 3.39
CA LEU A 765 -19.03 -7.76 2.18
C LEU A 765 -19.78 -6.93 1.12
N ASN A 766 -20.72 -6.08 1.54
CA ASN A 766 -21.46 -5.21 0.64
C ASN A 766 -20.55 -4.20 -0.08
N ILE A 767 -19.54 -3.68 0.62
CA ILE A 767 -18.54 -2.79 0.03
C ILE A 767 -17.74 -3.54 -1.02
N LEU A 768 -17.20 -4.71 -0.68
CA LEU A 768 -16.41 -5.52 -1.61
C LEU A 768 -17.21 -5.89 -2.87
N ILE A 769 -18.48 -6.29 -2.71
CA ILE A 769 -19.38 -6.59 -3.84
C ILE A 769 -19.62 -5.35 -4.70
N ARG A 770 -19.83 -4.18 -4.09
CA ARG A 770 -20.11 -2.91 -4.79
C ARG A 770 -18.94 -2.41 -5.62
N TYR A 771 -17.71 -2.52 -5.09
CA TYR A 771 -16.49 -2.02 -5.73
C TYR A 771 -15.84 -3.04 -6.66
N TYR A 772 -16.31 -4.29 -6.65
CA TYR A 772 -15.78 -5.35 -7.49
C TYR A 772 -16.02 -5.08 -8.98
N ASP A 773 -14.95 -5.14 -9.78
CA ASP A 773 -15.06 -4.93 -11.23
C ASP A 773 -15.50 -6.22 -11.94
N TYR A 774 -16.82 -6.40 -12.02
CA TYR A 774 -17.43 -7.53 -12.69
C TYR A 774 -17.07 -7.60 -14.18
N LYS A 775 -16.89 -6.45 -14.86
CA LYS A 775 -16.55 -6.42 -16.28
C LYS A 775 -15.17 -7.04 -16.51
N LEU A 776 -14.21 -6.70 -15.67
CA LEU A 776 -12.87 -7.23 -15.71
C LEU A 776 -12.86 -8.73 -15.39
N PHE A 777 -13.57 -9.17 -14.36
CA PHE A 777 -13.69 -10.58 -13.98
C PHE A 777 -14.33 -11.43 -15.08
N PHE A 778 -15.49 -11.02 -15.60
CA PHE A 778 -16.17 -11.75 -16.67
C PHE A 778 -15.38 -11.71 -17.97
N GLY A 779 -14.77 -10.56 -18.32
CA GLY A 779 -13.95 -10.42 -19.52
C GLY A 779 -12.78 -11.41 -19.53
N PHE A 780 -11.98 -11.46 -18.46
CA PHE A 780 -10.89 -12.43 -18.35
C PHE A 780 -11.38 -13.88 -18.34
N SER A 781 -12.46 -14.17 -17.61
CA SER A 781 -13.04 -15.51 -17.55
C SER A 781 -13.46 -15.99 -18.94
N ILE A 782 -14.15 -15.16 -19.70
CA ILE A 782 -14.59 -15.49 -21.06
C ILE A 782 -13.39 -15.76 -21.95
N VAL A 783 -12.34 -14.94 -21.89
CA VAL A 783 -11.13 -15.13 -22.70
C VAL A 783 -10.44 -16.45 -22.34
N VAL A 784 -10.25 -16.75 -21.05
CA VAL A 784 -9.63 -18.00 -20.57
C VAL A 784 -10.44 -19.21 -21.09
N TYR A 785 -11.73 -19.20 -20.92
CA TYR A 785 -12.59 -20.32 -21.33
C TYR A 785 -12.68 -20.46 -22.85
N ALA A 786 -12.72 -19.35 -23.58
CA ALA A 786 -12.72 -19.38 -25.04
C ALA A 786 -11.42 -20.01 -25.59
N ILE A 787 -10.27 -19.62 -25.04
CA ILE A 787 -8.97 -20.19 -25.44
C ILE A 787 -8.88 -21.68 -25.06
N ASN A 788 -9.31 -22.05 -23.87
CA ASN A 788 -9.36 -23.46 -23.47
C ASN A 788 -10.26 -24.28 -24.43
N LEU A 789 -11.40 -23.73 -24.87
CA LEU A 789 -12.27 -24.36 -25.85
C LEU A 789 -11.61 -24.48 -27.23
N LEU A 790 -10.88 -23.47 -27.68
CA LEU A 790 -10.10 -23.52 -28.92
C LEU A 790 -9.03 -24.61 -28.83
N ILE A 791 -8.28 -24.67 -27.74
CA ILE A 791 -7.26 -25.72 -27.49
C ILE A 791 -7.91 -27.10 -27.50
N TYR A 792 -9.06 -27.25 -26.86
CA TYR A 792 -9.78 -28.51 -26.80
C TYR A 792 -10.20 -28.96 -28.19
N ASN A 793 -10.86 -28.10 -28.97
CA ASN A 793 -11.30 -28.38 -30.31
C ASN A 793 -10.12 -28.78 -31.24
N PHE A 794 -9.00 -28.02 -31.14
CA PHE A 794 -7.79 -28.32 -31.91
C PHE A 794 -7.18 -29.69 -31.53
N SER A 795 -7.10 -29.98 -30.25
CA SER A 795 -6.56 -31.26 -29.75
C SER A 795 -7.44 -32.43 -30.06
N LEU A 796 -8.75 -32.27 -29.99
CA LEU A 796 -9.74 -33.27 -30.36
C LEU A 796 -9.70 -33.57 -31.86
N LYS A 797 -9.65 -32.52 -32.69
CA LYS A 797 -9.50 -32.67 -34.16
C LYS A 797 -8.24 -33.46 -34.50
N ARG A 798 -7.10 -33.15 -33.90
CA ARG A 798 -5.82 -33.84 -34.11
C ARG A 798 -5.86 -35.32 -33.73
N ILE A 799 -6.74 -35.73 -32.82
CA ILE A 799 -6.95 -37.16 -32.50
C ILE A 799 -7.84 -37.80 -33.52
N LEU A 800 -8.94 -37.19 -33.91
CA LEU A 800 -9.91 -37.71 -34.86
C LEU A 800 -9.37 -37.82 -36.31
N ASP A 801 -8.40 -36.95 -36.67
CA ASP A 801 -7.73 -37.03 -37.99
C ASP A 801 -6.78 -38.20 -38.11
N ARG A 802 -6.52 -39.03 -37.07
CA ARG A 802 -5.71 -40.20 -37.10
C ARG A 802 -6.49 -41.41 -37.65
N PRO A 803 -5.83 -42.35 -38.38
CA PRO A 803 -6.48 -43.57 -38.80
C PRO A 803 -7.09 -44.33 -37.62
N THR A 804 -8.28 -44.91 -37.82
CA THR A 804 -8.99 -45.61 -36.75
C THR A 804 -8.19 -46.74 -36.14
N ILE A 805 -7.38 -47.43 -36.97
CA ILE A 805 -6.47 -48.50 -36.56
C ILE A 805 -5.45 -48.00 -35.55
N ASP A 806 -4.89 -46.78 -35.74
CA ASP A 806 -3.92 -46.14 -34.82
C ASP A 806 -4.58 -45.66 -33.52
N LEU A 807 -5.89 -45.48 -33.51
CA LEU A 807 -6.64 -45.13 -32.31
C LEU A 807 -6.88 -46.32 -31.40
N ILE A 808 -7.09 -47.51 -31.99
CA ILE A 808 -7.38 -48.75 -31.30
C ILE A 808 -6.14 -49.58 -30.98
N ARG A 809 -5.21 -49.65 -31.95
CA ARG A 809 -3.90 -50.36 -31.77
C ARG A 809 -3.07 -49.67 -30.71
N THR A 810 -2.61 -50.44 -29.79
CA THR A 810 -1.54 -50.10 -28.83
C THR A 810 -0.22 -50.57 -29.44
N GLU A 811 0.48 -49.71 -30.19
CA GLU A 811 1.92 -49.90 -30.36
C GLU A 811 2.72 -49.36 -29.18
#